data_92373d374845399d5a0dc239a379dc8d
#
_entry.id   92373d374845399d5a0dc239a379dc8d
#
_cell.length_a   1.000
_cell.length_b   1.000
_cell.length_c   1.000
_cell.angle_alpha   90.00
_cell.angle_beta   90.00
_cell.angle_gamma   90.00
#
_symmetry.space_group_name_H-M   'P 1'
#
loop_
_entity.id
_entity.type
_entity.pdbx_description
1 polymer ?
#
loop_
_entity_poly.entity_id
_entity_poly.type
_entity_poly.pdbx_seq_one_letter_code
_entity_poly.pdbx_strand_id
1 'polypeptide(L)'
;MLWDNFLPLMKNPKTSAFNDVMPVHSYEDDKVVFKDGRVAVGFLVEPAEMESWNVEEYEAFHSALVGAMRSQPAGMMLQKTDGYYDRPYRQDKTQQTYFEGKMNKHFHERLVLFQKSYLFLSYAPVAVKSPKTNALNVLVARAGEAIMKNPYAQLVQTLEAAESNAIEFIQGVKNLCGVSFERLSSQDIHKLYLQYFNLNFDGQPTRQEREIGNELGTLAVGEHKVNILSMVGQGTDAYPAVRNGYGVTSPMLYPLTHVLQCPHILTQAMIVRDSRSELGSLDNDRKINNTLSFLAGQDNALRAKEVEEFTAEIRASQKQIVGLHLSVMLWDTNDTSRRENVDKAASAFRYMFNTESVVESYLALPLFFGLLPGNSYQIPDRWLTSTTDRAACYTHWTSTYKTDQVGEYLVDRFRNLVQVNLFNTKLENQNAMVIGPTGTGKSYTFGNLIVQRFEKGARQIIMDVGGTYRNVIQSLNGEQFGNTYFEYDPQRPIEFNPFMVPRDEASQKWLYDDEKTVFHLALIAALWKGGASGLDKSERTILSRFLIEYYQYLNNEDKLGQADEEFPGMESFYKFVERYDAEMQKPVSAPGEGAVADPLDGARRTYQKNMKYIDMHQFFLVMSQYITGGRYEKVLNAKRDVDLSEHRLICFDLAKVQADPDLYPVVAMLITELSLDLFRKFPEAVKYIALDEAWTMLSGVLSEFIESMYRTIRKTNGSVTIITQGINEIVNSKIGSAIITNSGTKIILRHINPDSLAQLQAPLGLTGHEMDLIKSVRATDHLREFFIKQGDKGKVFALEASPQLDAILTSKPFERNHLNSLIKFYQQTNKRPKIDPDGRPVLAPDGTPEYEEVKVQRLDYAVEQFVEDKRNGKLGGK
;
A
#
# COMPACT_ATOMS: atom_id res chain seq x y z
N MET A 1 44.62 23.67 -14.30
CA MET A 1 44.67 22.47 -15.14
C MET A 1 43.31 21.95 -15.60
N LEU A 2 42.24 21.86 -14.76
CA LEU A 2 40.90 21.48 -15.20
C LEU A 2 40.22 22.52 -16.09
N TRP A 3 40.42 23.78 -15.83
CA TRP A 3 39.90 24.91 -16.62
C TRP A 3 40.52 25.03 -17.99
N ASP A 4 41.74 24.63 -18.18
CA ASP A 4 42.46 24.74 -19.49
C ASP A 4 41.86 23.76 -20.53
N ASN A 5 41.24 22.70 -20.11
CA ASN A 5 40.56 21.74 -21.00
C ASN A 5 39.13 22.17 -21.39
N PHE A 6 38.46 22.99 -20.58
CA PHE A 6 37.09 23.48 -20.82
C PHE A 6 37.02 24.90 -21.37
N LEU A 7 38.06 25.75 -21.16
CA LEU A 7 38.16 27.08 -21.76
C LEU A 7 38.06 27.12 -23.31
N PRO A 8 38.58 26.13 -24.05
CA PRO A 8 38.38 26.06 -25.50
C PRO A 8 36.94 25.83 -25.91
N LEU A 9 36.16 25.06 -25.09
CA LEU A 9 34.74 24.80 -25.32
C LEU A 9 33.85 26.04 -25.12
N MET A 10 34.30 26.98 -24.27
CA MET A 10 33.60 28.25 -24.02
C MET A 10 33.89 29.35 -25.05
N LYS A 11 35.01 29.26 -25.77
CA LYS A 11 35.47 30.33 -26.66
C LYS A 11 35.14 30.16 -28.16
N ASN A 12 34.79 28.95 -28.58
CA ASN A 12 34.37 28.70 -29.99
C ASN A 12 33.42 27.47 -29.98
N PRO A 13 32.31 27.48 -30.71
CA PRO A 13 31.52 26.29 -30.95
C PRO A 13 32.26 25.35 -31.90
N LYS A 14 33.35 24.74 -31.43
CA LYS A 14 34.00 23.65 -32.19
C LYS A 14 33.33 22.37 -31.75
N THR A 15 32.75 21.66 -32.71
CA THR A 15 32.30 20.29 -32.52
C THR A 15 33.50 19.41 -32.14
N SER A 16 33.50 18.86 -30.94
CA SER A 16 34.46 17.85 -30.51
C SER A 16 33.84 16.48 -30.69
N ALA A 17 34.63 15.47 -31.07
CA ALA A 17 34.11 14.12 -31.08
C ALA A 17 33.75 13.69 -29.66
N PHE A 18 32.63 13.00 -29.46
CA PHE A 18 32.15 12.56 -28.16
C PHE A 18 33.20 11.78 -27.37
N ASN A 19 33.95 10.91 -28.02
CA ASN A 19 35.04 10.12 -27.42
C ASN A 19 36.19 10.97 -26.84
N ASP A 20 36.40 12.19 -27.35
CA ASP A 20 37.46 13.05 -26.84
C ASP A 20 37.09 13.70 -25.51
N VAL A 21 35.80 13.96 -25.28
CA VAL A 21 35.27 14.59 -24.07
C VAL A 21 34.76 13.56 -23.04
N MET A 22 34.50 12.34 -23.46
CA MET A 22 34.05 11.25 -22.56
C MET A 22 35.12 11.02 -21.48
N PRO A 23 34.76 11.05 -20.16
CA PRO A 23 35.73 10.92 -19.09
C PRO A 23 36.28 9.49 -18.89
N VAL A 24 35.63 8.49 -19.46
CA VAL A 24 36.00 7.07 -19.30
C VAL A 24 37.19 6.73 -20.19
N HIS A 25 38.16 6.02 -19.62
CA HIS A 25 39.31 5.46 -20.34
C HIS A 25 39.04 4.01 -20.79
N SER A 26 38.69 3.14 -19.83
CA SER A 26 38.42 1.71 -20.09
C SER A 26 37.50 1.12 -19.03
N TYR A 27 37.06 -0.12 -19.29
CA TYR A 27 36.34 -0.96 -18.34
C TYR A 27 37.21 -2.20 -18.05
N GLU A 28 37.53 -2.43 -16.77
CA GLU A 28 38.41 -3.52 -16.33
C GLU A 28 37.76 -4.26 -15.17
N ASP A 29 37.53 -5.56 -15.29
CA ASP A 29 36.96 -6.41 -14.25
C ASP A 29 35.69 -5.80 -13.58
N ASP A 30 34.72 -5.41 -14.38
CA ASP A 30 33.46 -4.75 -13.93
C ASP A 30 33.68 -3.47 -13.13
N LYS A 31 34.74 -2.77 -13.41
CA LYS A 31 35.10 -1.46 -12.89
C LYS A 31 35.30 -0.46 -14.03
N VAL A 32 35.10 0.81 -13.71
CA VAL A 32 35.36 1.91 -14.64
C VAL A 32 36.69 2.54 -14.30
N VAL A 33 37.54 2.67 -15.29
CA VAL A 33 38.80 3.46 -15.21
C VAL A 33 38.56 4.77 -15.92
N PHE A 34 38.69 5.87 -15.18
CA PHE A 34 38.59 7.22 -15.74
C PHE A 34 39.92 7.72 -16.31
N LYS A 35 39.88 8.71 -17.20
CA LYS A 35 41.07 9.32 -17.82
C LYS A 35 42.01 9.98 -16.81
N ASP A 36 41.55 10.31 -15.64
CA ASP A 36 42.35 10.82 -14.48
C ASP A 36 42.99 9.71 -13.63
N GLY A 37 42.83 8.44 -14.02
CA GLY A 37 43.37 7.29 -13.32
C GLY A 37 42.56 6.78 -12.14
N ARG A 38 41.37 7.34 -11.86
CA ARG A 38 40.46 6.87 -10.85
C ARG A 38 39.78 5.59 -11.28
N VAL A 39 39.44 4.75 -10.30
CA VAL A 39 38.71 3.54 -10.49
C VAL A 39 37.40 3.63 -9.74
N ALA A 40 36.27 3.37 -10.43
CA ALA A 40 34.94 3.32 -9.82
C ALA A 40 34.31 1.93 -9.88
N VAL A 41 33.68 1.57 -8.79
CA VAL A 41 32.89 0.35 -8.61
C VAL A 41 31.43 0.73 -8.54
N GLY A 42 30.59 0.15 -9.41
CA GLY A 42 29.16 0.49 -9.52
C GLY A 42 28.24 -0.58 -8.97
N PHE A 43 27.16 -0.15 -8.34
CA PHE A 43 26.08 -1.00 -7.84
C PHE A 43 24.72 -0.45 -8.27
N LEU A 44 23.82 -1.32 -8.68
CA LEU A 44 22.39 -1.04 -8.70
C LEU A 44 21.90 -1.18 -7.26
N VAL A 45 21.23 -0.15 -6.76
CA VAL A 45 20.68 -0.12 -5.40
C VAL A 45 19.19 -0.35 -5.47
N GLU A 46 18.69 -1.30 -4.71
CA GLU A 46 17.28 -1.39 -4.39
C GLU A 46 17.05 -0.76 -3.01
N PRO A 47 16.52 0.48 -2.96
CA PRO A 47 16.25 1.15 -1.70
C PRO A 47 15.17 0.43 -0.90
N ALA A 48 15.14 0.63 0.41
CA ALA A 48 14.14 0.07 1.30
C ALA A 48 12.86 0.90 1.29
N GLU A 49 11.74 0.27 1.65
CA GLU A 49 10.49 0.98 1.94
C GLU A 49 10.54 1.52 3.36
N MET A 50 11.09 2.73 3.54
CA MET A 50 11.37 3.31 4.84
C MET A 50 10.21 4.10 5.45
N GLU A 51 9.10 4.31 4.74
CA GLU A 51 8.03 5.22 5.17
C GLU A 51 7.36 4.84 6.51
N SER A 52 7.47 3.58 6.93
CA SER A 52 6.90 3.09 8.20
C SER A 52 7.92 2.88 9.31
N TRP A 53 9.20 3.10 9.04
CA TRP A 53 10.24 2.88 10.04
C TRP A 53 10.05 3.75 11.29
N ASN A 54 10.43 3.22 12.44
CA ASN A 54 10.51 3.99 13.68
C ASN A 54 11.83 4.77 13.76
N VAL A 55 11.98 5.59 14.79
CA VAL A 55 13.16 6.46 14.98
C VAL A 55 14.43 5.63 15.15
N GLU A 56 14.34 4.54 15.89
CA GLU A 56 15.46 3.66 16.20
C GLU A 56 15.99 2.96 14.94
N GLU A 57 15.12 2.56 14.01
CA GLU A 57 15.49 1.95 12.73
C GLU A 57 16.23 2.95 11.83
N TYR A 58 15.77 4.21 11.78
CA TYR A 58 16.46 5.27 11.05
C TYR A 58 17.83 5.60 11.65
N GLU A 59 17.91 5.71 12.97
CA GLU A 59 19.18 5.98 13.66
C GLU A 59 20.17 4.83 13.48
N ALA A 60 19.70 3.57 13.49
CA ALA A 60 20.53 2.42 13.23
C ALA A 60 21.08 2.44 11.79
N PHE A 61 20.23 2.74 10.81
CA PHE A 61 20.66 2.85 9.41
C PHE A 61 21.65 4.00 9.19
N HIS A 62 21.36 5.18 9.75
CA HIS A 62 22.23 6.33 9.68
C HIS A 62 23.60 6.03 10.31
N SER A 63 23.61 5.42 11.49
CA SER A 63 24.85 5.04 12.18
C SER A 63 25.68 4.03 11.37
N ALA A 64 25.04 3.07 10.73
CA ALA A 64 25.71 2.11 9.86
C ALA A 64 26.32 2.78 8.63
N LEU A 65 25.58 3.68 7.96
CA LEU A 65 26.08 4.42 6.81
C LEU A 65 27.29 5.28 7.21
N VAL A 66 27.20 6.01 8.32
CA VAL A 66 28.32 6.80 8.87
C VAL A 66 29.51 5.92 9.22
N GLY A 67 29.27 4.74 9.83
CA GLY A 67 30.31 3.74 10.14
C GLY A 67 31.03 3.24 8.90
N ALA A 68 30.25 2.86 7.87
CA ALA A 68 30.80 2.40 6.60
C ALA A 68 31.58 3.49 5.86
N MET A 69 31.16 4.77 5.96
CA MET A 69 31.91 5.89 5.38
C MET A 69 33.23 6.12 6.13
N ARG A 70 33.23 6.01 7.46
CA ARG A 70 34.43 6.23 8.29
C ARG A 70 35.54 5.21 8.07
N SER A 71 35.19 3.98 7.65
CA SER A 71 36.19 2.96 7.34
C SER A 71 36.92 3.23 6.03
N GLN A 72 36.41 4.14 5.19
CA GLN A 72 36.94 4.37 3.84
C GLN A 72 38.18 5.29 3.85
N PRO A 73 39.11 5.08 2.88
CA PRO A 73 40.32 5.88 2.79
C PRO A 73 40.04 7.35 2.35
N ALA A 74 40.90 8.25 2.74
CA ALA A 74 40.85 9.63 2.25
C ALA A 74 40.99 9.68 0.73
N GLY A 75 40.15 10.50 0.07
CA GLY A 75 40.07 10.61 -1.38
C GLY A 75 39.04 9.65 -1.99
N MET A 76 38.42 8.73 -1.22
CA MET A 76 37.29 7.94 -1.66
C MET A 76 36.08 8.87 -1.87
N MET A 77 35.36 8.63 -2.95
CA MET A 77 34.11 9.32 -3.27
C MET A 77 32.96 8.33 -3.34
N LEU A 78 31.93 8.62 -2.61
CA LEU A 78 30.62 8.01 -2.74
C LEU A 78 29.74 8.90 -3.61
N GLN A 79 29.20 8.35 -4.67
CA GLN A 79 28.18 9.01 -5.49
C GLN A 79 26.94 8.14 -5.54
N LYS A 80 25.87 8.63 -4.95
CA LYS A 80 24.55 8.03 -5.09
C LYS A 80 23.75 8.85 -6.10
N THR A 81 23.18 8.16 -7.08
CA THR A 81 22.42 8.74 -8.17
C THR A 81 21.04 8.11 -8.21
N ASP A 82 20.01 8.90 -7.93
CA ASP A 82 18.62 8.47 -8.00
C ASP A 82 18.01 9.08 -9.27
N GLY A 83 17.80 8.24 -10.26
CA GLY A 83 17.14 8.62 -11.50
C GLY A 83 15.65 8.30 -11.43
N TYR A 84 14.85 9.28 -11.79
CA TYR A 84 13.40 9.16 -11.93
C TYR A 84 13.07 9.43 -13.39
N TYR A 85 12.63 8.38 -14.06
CA TYR A 85 12.44 8.38 -15.49
C TYR A 85 10.98 8.15 -15.81
N ASP A 86 10.47 8.83 -16.81
CA ASP A 86 9.13 8.64 -17.30
C ASP A 86 9.04 7.49 -18.31
N ARG A 87 7.98 6.76 -18.22
CA ARG A 87 7.59 5.74 -19.17
C ARG A 87 6.08 5.77 -19.34
N PRO A 88 5.56 5.75 -20.57
CA PRO A 88 4.13 5.67 -20.79
C PRO A 88 3.59 4.33 -20.28
N TYR A 89 2.54 4.39 -19.48
CA TYR A 89 1.78 3.19 -19.12
C TYR A 89 1.17 2.59 -20.38
N ARG A 90 1.48 1.35 -20.65
CA ARG A 90 0.92 0.62 -21.79
C ARG A 90 -0.15 -0.33 -21.30
N GLN A 91 -1.34 -0.19 -21.87
CA GLN A 91 -2.46 -1.06 -21.59
C GLN A 91 -2.07 -2.53 -21.85
N ASP A 92 -2.35 -3.41 -20.89
CA ASP A 92 -2.34 -4.84 -21.13
C ASP A 92 -3.50 -5.20 -22.07
N LYS A 93 -3.20 -5.87 -23.17
CA LYS A 93 -4.17 -6.29 -24.18
C LYS A 93 -4.73 -7.69 -23.92
N THR A 94 -4.41 -8.32 -22.79
CA THR A 94 -4.99 -9.58 -22.39
C THR A 94 -6.50 -9.43 -22.15
N GLN A 95 -7.19 -10.54 -22.04
CA GLN A 95 -8.65 -10.57 -21.86
C GLN A 95 -9.03 -9.81 -20.57
N GLN A 96 -9.71 -8.68 -20.72
CA GLN A 96 -10.06 -7.76 -19.63
C GLN A 96 -11.57 -7.74 -19.42
N THR A 97 -11.96 -7.59 -18.18
CA THR A 97 -13.35 -7.28 -17.81
C THR A 97 -13.69 -5.83 -18.18
N TYR A 98 -14.97 -5.46 -18.11
CA TYR A 98 -15.43 -4.13 -18.52
C TYR A 98 -14.72 -2.99 -17.75
N PHE A 99 -14.76 -3.02 -16.41
CA PHE A 99 -14.17 -1.94 -15.61
C PHE A 99 -12.64 -1.96 -15.62
N GLU A 100 -12.02 -3.14 -15.66
CA GLU A 100 -10.57 -3.25 -15.84
C GLU A 100 -10.12 -2.65 -17.18
N GLY A 101 -10.83 -2.94 -18.25
CA GLY A 101 -10.59 -2.34 -19.57
C GLY A 101 -10.74 -0.82 -19.56
N LYS A 102 -11.74 -0.27 -18.82
CA LYS A 102 -11.91 1.18 -18.67
C LYS A 102 -10.83 1.82 -17.82
N MET A 103 -10.39 1.14 -16.76
CA MET A 103 -9.26 1.61 -15.95
C MET A 103 -7.96 1.60 -16.76
N ASN A 104 -7.66 0.54 -17.46
CA ASN A 104 -6.48 0.45 -18.32
C ASN A 104 -6.48 1.54 -19.42
N LYS A 105 -7.64 1.80 -20.04
CA LYS A 105 -7.79 2.89 -21.01
C LYS A 105 -7.62 4.27 -20.38
N HIS A 106 -8.07 4.46 -19.13
CA HIS A 106 -7.92 5.71 -18.40
C HIS A 106 -6.45 6.04 -18.10
N PHE A 107 -5.65 5.01 -17.81
CA PHE A 107 -4.22 5.19 -17.55
C PHE A 107 -3.35 5.05 -18.81
N HIS A 108 -3.90 4.64 -19.94
CA HIS A 108 -3.14 4.43 -21.16
C HIS A 108 -2.40 5.70 -21.60
N GLU A 109 -1.12 5.54 -21.95
CA GLU A 109 -0.17 6.62 -22.30
C GLU A 109 0.09 7.66 -21.19
N ARG A 110 -0.45 7.46 -19.98
CA ARG A 110 -0.04 8.28 -18.84
C ARG A 110 1.43 8.03 -18.56
N LEU A 111 2.18 9.11 -18.40
CA LEU A 111 3.57 9.01 -17.95
C LEU A 111 3.60 8.61 -16.48
N VAL A 112 4.30 7.54 -16.19
CA VAL A 112 4.58 7.04 -14.83
C VAL A 112 6.08 7.18 -14.57
N LEU A 113 6.42 7.68 -13.40
CA LEU A 113 7.82 7.81 -12.97
C LEU A 113 8.27 6.53 -12.29
N PHE A 114 9.35 5.95 -12.79
CA PHE A 114 9.98 4.81 -12.14
C PHE A 114 11.37 5.18 -11.64
N GLN A 115 11.71 4.70 -10.47
CA GLN A 115 12.99 4.98 -9.82
C GLN A 115 14.03 3.92 -10.18
N LYS A 116 15.25 4.39 -10.49
CA LYS A 116 16.47 3.56 -10.49
C LYS A 116 17.53 4.26 -9.66
N SER A 117 18.07 3.54 -8.71
CA SER A 117 19.10 4.08 -7.82
C SER A 117 20.42 3.38 -8.07
N TYR A 118 21.48 4.15 -8.21
CA TYR A 118 22.82 3.67 -8.42
C TYR A 118 23.76 4.21 -7.36
N LEU A 119 24.70 3.37 -6.94
CA LEU A 119 25.77 3.75 -6.03
C LEU A 119 27.11 3.49 -6.72
N PHE A 120 27.94 4.51 -6.81
CA PHE A 120 29.31 4.40 -7.28
C PHE A 120 30.28 4.77 -6.17
N LEU A 121 31.26 3.92 -5.95
CA LEU A 121 32.36 4.14 -5.04
C LEU A 121 33.63 4.32 -5.88
N SER A 122 34.18 5.54 -5.89
CA SER A 122 35.33 5.88 -6.73
C SER A 122 36.56 6.13 -5.85
N TYR A 123 37.68 5.56 -6.27
CA TYR A 123 38.93 5.59 -5.55
C TYR A 123 40.00 6.26 -6.36
N ALA A 124 40.75 7.14 -5.73
CA ALA A 124 41.94 7.74 -6.36
C ALA A 124 43.04 6.70 -6.53
N PRO A 125 43.83 6.79 -7.59
CA PRO A 125 45.03 5.98 -7.70
C PRO A 125 45.89 6.19 -6.44
N VAL A 126 46.50 5.12 -5.97
CA VAL A 126 47.39 5.20 -4.79
C VAL A 126 48.46 6.28 -5.06
N ALA A 127 48.31 7.43 -4.42
CA ALA A 127 49.15 8.54 -4.69
C ALA A 127 50.60 8.15 -4.33
N VAL A 128 51.46 8.16 -5.31
CA VAL A 128 52.89 8.30 -5.06
C VAL A 128 53.00 9.67 -4.37
N LYS A 129 53.36 9.70 -3.09
CA LYS A 129 53.52 10.94 -2.31
C LYS A 129 54.46 11.80 -3.11
N SER A 130 53.98 12.88 -3.74
CA SER A 130 54.83 13.88 -4.36
C SER A 130 55.67 14.45 -3.25
N PRO A 131 56.99 14.33 -3.32
CA PRO A 131 57.86 14.95 -2.31
C PRO A 131 57.61 16.47 -2.35
N LYS A 132 57.40 17.07 -1.20
CA LYS A 132 57.23 18.52 -1.09
C LYS A 132 58.33 19.21 -1.84
N THR A 133 57.95 20.02 -2.77
CA THR A 133 58.71 20.79 -3.75
C THR A 133 59.97 21.46 -3.25
N ASN A 134 61.08 20.85 -3.51
CA ASN A 134 62.38 21.54 -3.78
C ASN A 134 62.80 21.16 -5.19
N ALA A 135 63.38 22.07 -5.93
CA ALA A 135 63.80 21.89 -7.34
C ALA A 135 64.67 20.62 -7.55
N LEU A 136 65.46 20.25 -6.55
CA LEU A 136 66.19 19.00 -6.50
C LEU A 136 65.31 17.77 -6.39
N ASN A 137 64.19 17.83 -5.65
CA ASN A 137 63.25 16.73 -5.54
C ASN A 137 62.42 16.54 -6.80
N VAL A 138 62.19 17.57 -7.62
CA VAL A 138 61.52 17.45 -8.93
C VAL A 138 62.45 16.72 -9.93
N LEU A 139 63.73 16.96 -9.89
CA LEU A 139 64.71 16.26 -10.72
C LEU A 139 64.93 14.79 -10.33
N VAL A 140 64.93 14.53 -9.02
CA VAL A 140 64.99 13.14 -8.47
C VAL A 140 63.69 12.41 -8.70
N ALA A 141 62.52 13.08 -8.56
CA ALA A 141 61.23 12.48 -8.90
C ALA A 141 61.12 12.15 -10.40
N ARG A 142 61.53 13.03 -11.29
CA ARG A 142 61.58 12.75 -12.75
C ARG A 142 62.54 11.61 -13.09
N ALA A 143 63.69 11.52 -12.44
CA ALA A 143 64.63 10.40 -12.61
C ALA A 143 64.10 9.12 -11.93
N GLY A 144 63.37 9.24 -10.82
CA GLY A 144 62.72 8.12 -10.14
C GLY A 144 61.47 7.59 -10.89
N GLU A 145 60.71 8.46 -11.51
CA GLU A 145 59.58 8.10 -12.38
C GLU A 145 60.03 7.30 -13.60
N ALA A 146 61.24 7.55 -14.09
CA ALA A 146 61.85 6.79 -15.17
C ALA A 146 62.38 5.39 -14.72
N ILE A 147 62.57 5.18 -13.43
CA ILE A 147 63.16 3.96 -12.88
C ILE A 147 62.14 3.13 -12.06
N MET A 148 61.05 3.73 -11.55
CA MET A 148 60.16 3.04 -10.65
C MET A 148 58.72 3.05 -11.15
N LYS A 149 58.24 1.83 -11.31
CA LYS A 149 56.85 1.36 -11.38
C LYS A 149 56.21 1.44 -12.77
N ASN A 150 56.08 0.25 -13.30
CA ASN A 150 55.16 -0.08 -14.39
C ASN A 150 53.79 0.56 -14.07
N PRO A 151 53.30 1.56 -14.85
CA PRO A 151 51.97 2.15 -14.65
C PRO A 151 50.85 1.12 -14.57
N TYR A 152 51.04 -0.01 -15.25
CA TYR A 152 50.13 -1.13 -15.21
C TYR A 152 50.04 -1.80 -13.81
N ALA A 153 51.16 -1.94 -13.11
CA ALA A 153 51.16 -2.49 -11.76
C ALA A 153 50.44 -1.59 -10.74
N GLN A 154 50.54 -0.27 -10.93
CA GLN A 154 49.83 0.70 -10.09
C GLN A 154 48.32 0.66 -10.36
N LEU A 155 47.92 0.51 -11.61
CA LEU A 155 46.51 0.32 -11.98
C LEU A 155 45.94 -0.94 -11.36
N VAL A 156 46.64 -2.09 -11.44
CA VAL A 156 46.22 -3.37 -10.85
C VAL A 156 46.01 -3.23 -9.34
N GLN A 157 46.96 -2.62 -8.64
CA GLN A 157 46.85 -2.38 -7.19
C GLN A 157 45.65 -1.47 -6.85
N THR A 158 45.38 -0.47 -7.69
CA THR A 158 44.21 0.41 -7.49
C THR A 158 42.90 -0.34 -7.73
N LEU A 159 42.82 -1.22 -8.73
CA LEU A 159 41.66 -2.05 -9.02
C LEU A 159 41.35 -3.00 -7.87
N GLU A 160 42.39 -3.69 -7.31
CA GLU A 160 42.24 -4.60 -6.18
C GLU A 160 41.80 -3.87 -4.89
N ALA A 161 42.43 -2.72 -4.59
CA ALA A 161 42.09 -1.89 -3.45
C ALA A 161 40.65 -1.35 -3.56
N ALA A 162 40.26 -0.90 -4.73
CA ALA A 162 38.90 -0.41 -4.99
C ALA A 162 37.85 -1.51 -4.75
N GLU A 163 38.13 -2.74 -5.19
CA GLU A 163 37.23 -3.88 -4.97
C GLU A 163 37.10 -4.20 -3.47
N SER A 164 38.22 -4.35 -2.79
CA SER A 164 38.23 -4.67 -1.35
C SER A 164 37.50 -3.61 -0.51
N ASN A 165 37.77 -2.34 -0.73
CA ASN A 165 37.14 -1.24 0.00
C ASN A 165 35.66 -1.12 -0.33
N ALA A 166 35.25 -1.38 -1.58
CA ALA A 166 33.85 -1.37 -1.98
C ALA A 166 33.07 -2.49 -1.29
N ILE A 167 33.63 -3.70 -1.24
CA ILE A 167 33.02 -4.84 -0.53
C ILE A 167 32.87 -4.53 0.95
N GLU A 168 33.90 -3.96 1.61
CA GLU A 168 33.83 -3.56 3.01
C GLU A 168 32.71 -2.56 3.27
N PHE A 169 32.61 -1.50 2.42
CA PHE A 169 31.53 -0.53 2.51
C PHE A 169 30.14 -1.18 2.41
N ILE A 170 29.92 -1.99 1.37
CA ILE A 170 28.64 -2.67 1.15
C ILE A 170 28.29 -3.60 2.31
N GLN A 171 29.26 -4.36 2.85
CA GLN A 171 29.03 -5.21 4.03
C GLN A 171 28.62 -4.39 5.27
N GLY A 172 29.19 -3.21 5.45
CA GLY A 172 28.83 -2.30 6.54
C GLY A 172 27.40 -1.79 6.47
N VAL A 173 26.83 -1.66 5.27
CA VAL A 173 25.47 -1.11 5.06
C VAL A 173 24.42 -2.21 4.83
N LYS A 174 24.80 -3.34 4.20
CA LYS A 174 23.87 -4.40 3.77
C LYS A 174 23.16 -5.12 4.91
N ASN A 175 23.78 -5.24 6.08
CA ASN A 175 23.28 -6.09 7.17
C ASN A 175 22.15 -5.46 7.98
N LEU A 176 21.74 -4.26 7.67
CA LEU A 176 20.95 -3.48 8.60
C LEU A 176 19.58 -3.06 8.10
N CYS A 177 19.08 -3.21 6.91
CA CYS A 177 17.80 -2.54 6.69
C CYS A 177 17.11 -2.72 5.33
N GLY A 178 17.13 -3.89 4.74
CA GLY A 178 16.31 -4.15 3.53
C GLY A 178 16.77 -3.40 2.26
N VAL A 179 17.89 -2.68 2.30
CA VAL A 179 18.55 -2.15 1.10
C VAL A 179 19.39 -3.27 0.49
N SER A 180 19.20 -3.54 -0.79
CA SER A 180 20.02 -4.50 -1.51
C SER A 180 20.90 -3.83 -2.55
N PHE A 181 22.07 -4.45 -2.79
CA PHE A 181 23.07 -3.96 -3.73
C PHE A 181 23.41 -5.08 -4.71
N GLU A 182 23.23 -4.80 -5.99
CA GLU A 182 23.60 -5.69 -7.08
C GLU A 182 24.81 -5.09 -7.82
N ARG A 183 25.86 -5.88 -8.00
CA ARG A 183 27.07 -5.45 -8.71
C ARG A 183 26.75 -5.20 -10.17
N LEU A 184 27.12 -4.02 -10.70
CA LEU A 184 26.99 -3.71 -12.12
C LEU A 184 28.16 -4.33 -12.90
N SER A 185 27.85 -4.98 -14.02
CA SER A 185 28.85 -5.41 -14.97
C SER A 185 29.36 -4.24 -15.82
N SER A 186 30.50 -4.42 -16.47
CA SER A 186 31.03 -3.45 -17.44
C SER A 186 30.03 -3.09 -18.54
N GLN A 187 29.21 -4.07 -18.95
CA GLN A 187 28.17 -3.85 -19.96
C GLN A 187 27.03 -3.00 -19.41
N ASP A 188 26.60 -3.25 -18.15
CA ASP A 188 25.55 -2.46 -17.50
C ASP A 188 25.97 -1.02 -17.30
N ILE A 189 27.23 -0.80 -16.90
CA ILE A 189 27.78 0.55 -16.72
C ILE A 189 27.87 1.27 -18.07
N HIS A 190 28.36 0.61 -19.10
CA HIS A 190 28.42 1.20 -20.46
C HIS A 190 27.02 1.58 -20.95
N LYS A 191 26.04 0.70 -20.78
CA LYS A 191 24.63 0.96 -21.11
C LYS A 191 24.08 2.14 -20.32
N LEU A 192 24.33 2.22 -19.03
CA LEU A 192 23.92 3.34 -18.17
C LEU A 192 24.50 4.67 -18.68
N TYR A 193 25.75 4.69 -19.07
CA TYR A 193 26.39 5.90 -19.59
C TYR A 193 25.81 6.34 -20.93
N LEU A 194 25.54 5.41 -21.83
CA LEU A 194 24.83 5.73 -23.08
C LEU A 194 23.42 6.25 -22.85
N GLN A 195 22.70 5.66 -21.89
CA GLN A 195 21.37 6.16 -21.48
C GLN A 195 21.47 7.57 -20.89
N TYR A 196 22.47 7.84 -20.04
CA TYR A 196 22.70 9.15 -19.43
C TYR A 196 22.99 10.22 -20.49
N PHE A 197 23.94 10.02 -21.39
CA PHE A 197 24.32 10.99 -22.39
C PHE A 197 23.26 11.21 -23.47
N ASN A 198 22.37 10.24 -23.70
CA ASN A 198 21.23 10.36 -24.59
C ASN A 198 19.95 10.82 -23.89
N LEU A 199 19.93 10.93 -22.56
CA LEU A 199 18.71 11.13 -21.76
C LEU A 199 17.57 10.18 -22.20
N ASN A 200 17.91 8.91 -22.40
CA ASN A 200 17.01 7.87 -22.89
C ASN A 200 17.11 6.62 -22.01
N PHE A 201 16.39 6.61 -20.90
CA PHE A 201 16.48 5.56 -19.87
C PHE A 201 15.50 4.39 -20.05
N ASP A 202 14.48 4.56 -20.91
CA ASP A 202 13.56 3.47 -21.30
C ASP A 202 14.12 2.70 -22.52
N GLY A 203 14.96 3.34 -23.32
CA GLY A 203 15.58 2.75 -24.50
C GLY A 203 16.85 1.95 -24.23
N GLN A 204 17.38 1.36 -25.27
CA GLN A 204 18.68 0.68 -25.27
C GLN A 204 19.58 1.31 -26.35
N PRO A 205 20.07 2.55 -26.14
CA PRO A 205 20.97 3.17 -27.11
C PRO A 205 22.27 2.38 -27.18
N THR A 206 22.75 2.13 -28.40
CA THR A 206 24.00 1.41 -28.64
C THR A 206 25.17 2.37 -28.91
N ARG A 207 24.87 3.65 -29.10
CA ARG A 207 25.85 4.72 -29.35
C ARG A 207 25.29 6.06 -28.88
N GLN A 208 26.12 7.10 -28.92
CA GLN A 208 25.64 8.47 -28.76
C GLN A 208 24.84 8.86 -29.99
N GLU A 209 23.56 9.15 -29.79
CA GLU A 209 22.60 9.46 -30.87
C GLU A 209 22.21 10.94 -30.89
N ARG A 210 22.32 11.62 -29.76
CA ARG A 210 21.89 12.99 -29.54
C ARG A 210 23.09 13.92 -29.40
N GLU A 211 23.01 15.07 -30.03
CA GLU A 211 24.00 16.11 -29.86
C GLU A 211 23.90 16.76 -28.47
N ILE A 212 25.04 17.04 -27.86
CA ILE A 212 25.14 17.76 -26.58
C ILE A 212 25.63 19.17 -26.89
N GLY A 213 24.79 20.15 -26.66
CA GLY A 213 25.09 21.56 -26.92
C GLY A 213 24.94 22.42 -25.68
N ASN A 214 25.69 23.53 -25.63
CA ASN A 214 25.53 24.55 -24.61
C ASN A 214 25.51 25.93 -25.29
N GLU A 215 24.30 26.39 -25.60
CA GLU A 215 24.14 27.69 -26.31
C GLU A 215 23.64 28.74 -25.28
N LEU A 216 24.36 29.85 -25.17
CA LEU A 216 24.01 30.98 -24.31
C LEU A 216 23.72 30.56 -22.85
N GLY A 217 24.44 29.56 -22.34
CA GLY A 217 24.25 29.04 -20.97
C GLY A 217 23.05 28.08 -20.79
N THR A 218 22.42 27.65 -21.88
CA THR A 218 21.40 26.63 -21.89
C THR A 218 21.98 25.32 -22.41
N LEU A 219 22.03 24.31 -21.52
CA LEU A 219 22.45 22.95 -21.88
C LEU A 219 21.33 22.25 -22.63
N ALA A 220 21.64 21.62 -23.74
CA ALA A 220 20.69 20.82 -24.51
C ALA A 220 21.28 19.45 -24.87
N VAL A 221 20.42 18.42 -24.86
CA VAL A 221 20.76 17.07 -25.37
C VAL A 221 19.69 16.66 -26.37
N GLY A 222 19.99 16.79 -27.64
CA GLY A 222 19.02 16.73 -28.72
C GLY A 222 17.94 17.79 -28.55
N GLU A 223 16.68 17.37 -28.47
CA GLU A 223 15.52 18.28 -28.28
C GLU A 223 15.27 18.66 -26.81
N HIS A 224 15.93 17.96 -25.90
CA HIS A 224 15.73 18.20 -24.45
C HIS A 224 16.59 19.36 -23.95
N LYS A 225 15.96 20.34 -23.34
CA LYS A 225 16.66 21.40 -22.61
C LYS A 225 16.87 20.94 -21.17
N VAL A 226 18.08 21.02 -20.69
CA VAL A 226 18.52 20.51 -19.38
C VAL A 226 18.81 21.67 -18.44
N ASN A 227 18.30 21.57 -17.22
CA ASN A 227 18.70 22.45 -16.12
C ASN A 227 19.31 21.61 -15.00
N ILE A 228 20.37 22.16 -14.41
CA ILE A 228 21.02 21.60 -13.23
C ILE A 228 20.87 22.62 -12.11
N LEU A 229 20.38 22.18 -10.96
CA LEU A 229 20.32 22.97 -9.74
C LEU A 229 21.31 22.37 -8.76
N SER A 230 22.25 23.18 -8.27
CA SER A 230 23.24 22.74 -7.30
C SER A 230 22.98 23.40 -5.94
N MET A 231 23.14 22.66 -4.84
CA MET A 231 23.12 23.19 -3.50
C MET A 231 24.31 24.14 -3.27
N VAL A 232 24.04 25.33 -2.71
CA VAL A 232 25.07 26.37 -2.52
C VAL A 232 25.29 26.76 -1.05
N GLY A 233 24.56 26.21 -0.12
CA GLY A 233 24.73 26.41 1.30
C GLY A 233 24.20 25.22 2.08
N GLN A 234 24.75 25.03 3.29
CA GLN A 234 24.17 24.09 4.26
C GLN A 234 23.24 24.88 5.16
N GLY A 235 22.08 24.33 5.49
CA GLY A 235 21.23 24.87 6.54
C GLY A 235 22.03 24.95 7.86
N THR A 236 21.86 26.03 8.55
CA THR A 236 22.63 26.32 9.79
C THR A 236 22.30 25.37 10.93
N ASP A 237 21.12 24.78 10.93
CA ASP A 237 20.74 23.83 11.95
C ASP A 237 21.24 22.44 11.60
N ALA A 238 21.92 21.81 12.54
CA ALA A 238 22.31 20.41 12.46
C ALA A 238 21.09 19.59 12.02
N TYR A 239 21.14 19.06 10.82
CA TYR A 239 20.06 18.26 10.30
C TYR A 239 19.95 16.98 11.15
N PRO A 240 18.96 16.81 11.98
CA PRO A 240 18.85 15.58 12.74
C PRO A 240 18.45 14.48 11.75
N ALA A 241 19.11 13.34 11.83
CA ALA A 241 18.87 12.21 10.93
C ALA A 241 17.41 11.81 10.91
N VAL A 242 16.73 11.98 12.03
CA VAL A 242 15.29 11.66 12.16
C VAL A 242 14.63 12.63 13.13
N ARG A 243 14.15 13.75 12.65
CA ARG A 243 13.11 14.51 13.35
C ARG A 243 11.96 14.74 12.40
N ASN A 244 10.96 13.91 12.52
CA ASN A 244 9.74 14.03 11.78
C ASN A 244 8.72 14.73 12.64
N GLY A 245 8.82 16.04 12.70
CA GLY A 245 7.62 16.83 12.92
C GLY A 245 6.77 16.77 11.65
N TYR A 246 5.47 16.83 11.77
CA TYR A 246 4.57 16.95 10.65
C TYR A 246 5.03 18.06 9.68
N GLY A 247 5.36 17.69 8.46
CA GLY A 247 5.84 18.62 7.42
C GLY A 247 7.35 18.87 7.36
N VAL A 248 8.16 18.36 8.29
CA VAL A 248 9.62 18.38 8.20
C VAL A 248 10.09 17.00 7.79
N THR A 249 10.65 16.90 6.63
CA THR A 249 11.09 15.64 6.06
C THR A 249 12.58 15.64 5.88
N SER A 250 13.24 14.64 6.44
CA SER A 250 14.63 14.36 6.12
C SER A 250 14.73 13.97 4.65
N PRO A 251 15.75 14.41 3.89
CA PRO A 251 16.01 13.91 2.54
C PRO A 251 16.11 12.41 2.45
N MET A 252 16.50 11.75 3.52
CA MET A 252 16.55 10.30 3.64
C MET A 252 15.16 9.67 3.55
N LEU A 253 14.13 10.36 4.02
CA LEU A 253 12.76 9.85 4.18
C LEU A 253 11.80 10.31 3.09
N TYR A 254 12.01 11.54 2.59
CA TYR A 254 11.06 12.17 1.69
C TYR A 254 11.73 12.47 0.34
N PRO A 255 11.46 11.66 -0.67
CA PRO A 255 12.08 11.86 -1.96
C PRO A 255 11.62 13.16 -2.61
N LEU A 256 12.55 13.82 -3.29
CA LEU A 256 12.30 15.04 -4.05
C LEU A 256 11.16 14.85 -5.10
N THR A 257 10.95 13.64 -5.57
CA THR A 257 9.89 13.26 -6.50
C THR A 257 8.47 13.51 -5.99
N HIS A 258 8.24 13.60 -4.69
CA HIS A 258 6.93 14.03 -4.18
C HIS A 258 6.57 15.46 -4.64
N VAL A 259 7.57 16.28 -4.92
CA VAL A 259 7.41 17.63 -5.43
C VAL A 259 7.60 17.69 -6.94
N LEU A 260 8.59 16.95 -7.47
CA LEU A 260 8.92 16.88 -8.89
C LEU A 260 8.26 15.67 -9.55
N GLN A 261 7.24 15.92 -10.34
CA GLN A 261 6.57 14.90 -11.15
C GLN A 261 7.01 14.96 -12.61
N CYS A 262 8.31 15.10 -12.83
CA CYS A 262 8.95 15.13 -14.15
C CYS A 262 10.21 14.24 -14.13
N PRO A 263 10.73 13.85 -15.28
CA PRO A 263 12.01 13.17 -15.37
C PRO A 263 13.14 14.01 -14.74
N HIS A 264 13.89 13.41 -13.83
CA HIS A 264 15.03 14.07 -13.19
C HIS A 264 16.03 13.07 -12.60
N ILE A 265 17.22 13.55 -12.34
CA ILE A 265 18.27 12.82 -11.63
C ILE A 265 18.67 13.63 -10.41
N LEU A 266 18.60 13.01 -9.24
CA LEU A 266 19.13 13.52 -7.98
C LEU A 266 20.52 12.89 -7.77
N THR A 267 21.55 13.71 -7.79
CA THR A 267 22.94 13.28 -7.50
C THR A 267 23.35 13.76 -6.12
N GLN A 268 23.80 12.83 -5.32
CA GLN A 268 24.30 13.02 -3.97
C GLN A 268 25.71 12.48 -3.91
N ALA A 269 26.68 13.34 -3.69
CA ALA A 269 28.08 12.92 -3.67
C ALA A 269 28.78 13.35 -2.38
N MET A 270 29.60 12.46 -1.84
CA MET A 270 30.44 12.70 -0.69
C MET A 270 31.87 12.29 -1.02
N ILE A 271 32.83 13.13 -0.66
CA ILE A 271 34.25 12.80 -0.75
C ILE A 271 34.91 12.82 0.62
N VAL A 272 35.52 11.72 0.99
CA VAL A 272 36.28 11.62 2.26
C VAL A 272 37.53 12.44 2.15
N ARG A 273 37.71 13.46 3.03
CA ARG A 273 38.87 14.35 3.05
C ARG A 273 39.89 13.93 4.10
N ASP A 274 41.13 14.24 3.87
CA ASP A 274 42.15 14.11 4.92
C ASP A 274 41.91 15.14 5.99
N SER A 275 41.34 14.72 7.13
CA SER A 275 40.97 15.61 8.25
C SER A 275 42.12 16.44 8.77
N ARG A 276 43.36 15.96 8.71
CA ARG A 276 44.54 16.76 9.16
C ARG A 276 44.85 17.92 8.21
N SER A 277 44.82 17.65 6.92
CA SER A 277 45.04 18.65 5.87
C SER A 277 43.94 19.70 5.89
N GLU A 278 42.68 19.27 6.00
CA GLU A 278 41.51 20.16 6.00
C GLU A 278 41.47 21.03 7.26
N LEU A 279 41.71 20.48 8.46
CA LEU A 279 41.80 21.29 9.70
C LEU A 279 42.90 22.33 9.61
N GLY A 280 44.03 22.01 8.96
CA GLY A 280 45.10 22.97 8.69
C GLY A 280 44.65 24.09 7.74
N SER A 281 43.88 23.77 6.69
CA SER A 281 43.33 24.77 5.79
C SER A 281 42.30 25.66 6.46
N LEU A 282 41.38 25.07 7.24
CA LEU A 282 40.37 25.81 8.00
C LEU A 282 40.97 26.72 9.04
N ASP A 283 42.03 26.30 9.76
CA ASP A 283 42.75 27.16 10.69
C ASP A 283 43.43 28.34 9.97
N ASN A 284 43.93 28.16 8.73
CA ASN A 284 44.47 29.24 7.94
C ASN A 284 43.36 30.20 7.45
N ASP A 285 42.24 29.67 6.99
CA ASP A 285 41.08 30.47 6.59
C ASP A 285 40.56 31.32 7.78
N ARG A 286 40.49 30.73 8.98
CA ARG A 286 40.12 31.42 10.20
C ARG A 286 41.09 32.60 10.49
N LYS A 287 42.39 32.39 10.37
CA LYS A 287 43.39 33.42 10.57
C LYS A 287 43.27 34.55 9.55
N ILE A 288 43.03 34.20 8.27
CA ILE A 288 42.80 35.17 7.18
C ILE A 288 41.52 35.98 7.45
N ASN A 289 40.42 35.33 7.79
CA ASN A 289 39.16 35.99 8.07
C ASN A 289 39.25 36.87 9.33
N ASN A 290 39.95 36.44 10.38
CA ASN A 290 40.23 37.27 11.55
C ASN A 290 41.06 38.52 11.20
N THR A 291 42.03 38.39 10.30
CA THR A 291 42.83 39.54 9.83
C THR A 291 42.01 40.50 8.98
N LEU A 292 41.18 39.93 8.06
CA LEU A 292 40.30 40.72 7.24
C LEU A 292 39.11 41.36 8.00
N SER A 293 38.69 40.79 9.13
CA SER A 293 37.62 41.35 9.94
C SER A 293 38.02 42.72 10.52
N PHE A 294 39.31 42.93 10.78
CA PHE A 294 39.83 44.22 11.20
C PHE A 294 39.79 45.28 10.07
N LEU A 295 39.83 44.86 8.79
CA LEU A 295 39.84 45.76 7.64
C LEU A 295 38.50 45.87 6.91
N ALA A 296 37.64 44.86 6.94
CA ALA A 296 36.51 44.70 6.03
C ALA A 296 35.15 44.35 6.67
N GLY A 297 34.99 44.40 8.04
CA GLY A 297 33.67 44.35 8.69
C GLY A 297 33.25 43.05 9.31
N GLN A 298 32.00 43.05 9.83
CA GLN A 298 31.43 42.02 10.70
C GLN A 298 31.26 40.63 10.05
N ASP A 299 31.09 40.56 8.74
CA ASP A 299 30.88 39.28 8.02
C ASP A 299 32.10 38.33 8.12
N ASN A 300 33.31 38.90 8.05
CA ASN A 300 34.52 38.11 8.21
C ASN A 300 34.73 37.60 9.66
N ALA A 301 34.27 38.37 10.64
CA ALA A 301 34.29 37.95 12.05
C ALA A 301 33.33 36.81 12.32
N LEU A 302 32.13 36.84 11.69
CA LEU A 302 31.14 35.74 11.75
C LEU A 302 31.71 34.48 11.13
N ARG A 303 32.29 34.57 9.94
CA ARG A 303 32.91 33.41 9.26
C ARG A 303 34.04 32.81 10.08
N ALA A 304 34.90 33.65 10.69
CA ALA A 304 35.96 33.16 11.56
C ALA A 304 35.42 32.40 12.79
N LYS A 305 34.34 32.87 13.37
CA LYS A 305 33.64 32.22 14.48
C LYS A 305 33.01 30.90 14.07
N GLU A 306 32.31 30.84 12.92
CA GLU A 306 31.76 29.63 12.38
C GLU A 306 32.84 28.57 12.14
N VAL A 307 33.96 28.92 11.56
CA VAL A 307 35.10 28.01 11.37
C VAL A 307 35.66 27.53 12.71
N GLU A 308 35.71 28.40 13.70
CA GLU A 308 36.19 28.05 15.07
C GLU A 308 35.24 27.02 15.74
N GLU A 309 33.94 27.26 15.70
CA GLU A 309 32.90 26.34 16.23
C GLU A 309 32.96 25.01 15.53
N PHE A 310 33.02 24.99 14.20
CA PHE A 310 33.11 23.77 13.39
C PHE A 310 34.39 22.96 13.68
N THR A 311 35.54 23.64 13.78
CA THR A 311 36.81 22.95 14.09
C THR A 311 36.84 22.44 15.52
N ALA A 312 36.23 23.14 16.47
CA ALA A 312 36.07 22.69 17.85
C ALA A 312 35.21 21.45 17.95
N GLU A 313 34.07 21.41 17.24
CA GLU A 313 33.20 20.27 17.17
C GLU A 313 33.90 19.01 16.62
N ILE A 314 34.67 19.18 15.53
CA ILE A 314 35.40 18.06 14.91
C ILE A 314 36.45 17.50 15.87
N ARG A 315 37.19 18.38 16.56
CA ARG A 315 38.21 17.95 17.52
C ARG A 315 37.64 17.28 18.76
N ALA A 316 36.49 17.78 19.28
CA ALA A 316 35.83 17.23 20.45
C ALA A 316 35.22 15.87 20.18
N SER A 317 34.60 15.68 19.00
CA SER A 317 33.82 14.48 18.64
C SER A 317 34.55 13.51 17.69
N GLN A 318 35.82 13.83 17.31
CA GLN A 318 36.62 13.06 16.35
C GLN A 318 35.83 12.73 15.04
N LYS A 319 35.05 13.69 14.55
CA LYS A 319 34.28 13.55 13.34
C LYS A 319 35.14 13.59 12.09
N GLN A 320 34.82 12.81 11.09
CA GLN A 320 35.50 12.83 9.80
C GLN A 320 34.95 13.97 8.93
N ILE A 321 35.84 14.71 8.29
CA ILE A 321 35.50 15.77 7.35
C ILE A 321 35.25 15.17 5.98
N VAL A 322 34.17 15.60 5.35
CA VAL A 322 33.82 15.24 3.98
C VAL A 322 33.48 16.48 3.16
N GLY A 323 33.71 16.41 1.84
CA GLY A 323 33.06 17.30 0.89
C GLY A 323 31.69 16.74 0.57
N LEU A 324 30.65 17.57 0.56
CA LEU A 324 29.28 17.23 0.20
C LEU A 324 28.90 17.97 -1.08
N HIS A 325 28.24 17.27 -1.99
CA HIS A 325 27.56 17.85 -3.14
C HIS A 325 26.16 17.27 -3.29
N LEU A 326 25.19 18.13 -3.57
CA LEU A 326 23.82 17.75 -3.90
C LEU A 326 23.35 18.54 -5.09
N SER A 327 22.85 17.86 -6.11
CA SER A 327 22.29 18.50 -7.30
C SER A 327 21.11 17.72 -7.89
N VAL A 328 20.26 18.47 -8.58
CA VAL A 328 19.14 17.94 -9.37
C VAL A 328 19.34 18.34 -10.81
N MET A 329 19.34 17.36 -11.70
CA MET A 329 19.30 17.56 -13.13
C MET A 329 17.91 17.19 -13.63
N LEU A 330 17.24 18.12 -14.28
CA LEU A 330 15.93 17.90 -14.89
C LEU A 330 15.93 18.36 -16.36
N TRP A 331 15.08 17.73 -17.15
CA TRP A 331 14.99 18.02 -18.58
C TRP A 331 13.54 17.96 -19.06
N ASP A 332 13.25 18.75 -20.10
CA ASP A 332 11.96 18.74 -20.78
C ASP A 332 12.13 19.28 -22.22
N THR A 333 11.24 18.93 -23.11
CA THR A 333 11.12 19.54 -24.43
C THR A 333 10.25 20.78 -24.42
N ASN A 334 9.36 20.91 -23.43
CA ASN A 334 8.46 22.05 -23.25
C ASN A 334 9.07 23.09 -22.29
N ASP A 335 9.30 24.30 -22.78
CA ASP A 335 9.92 25.39 -22.01
C ASP A 335 9.07 25.86 -20.81
N THR A 336 7.76 25.84 -20.91
CA THR A 336 6.87 26.27 -19.81
C THR A 336 6.88 25.26 -18.67
N SER A 337 6.65 24.00 -18.99
CA SER A 337 6.72 22.89 -18.02
C SER A 337 8.10 22.83 -17.36
N ARG A 338 9.17 22.99 -18.14
CA ARG A 338 10.54 23.00 -17.63
C ARG A 338 10.77 24.09 -16.59
N ARG A 339 10.35 25.34 -16.87
CA ARG A 339 10.48 26.46 -15.92
C ARG A 339 9.71 26.20 -14.62
N GLU A 340 8.48 25.75 -14.72
CA GLU A 340 7.68 25.36 -13.54
C GLU A 340 8.37 24.29 -12.69
N ASN A 341 8.97 23.30 -13.33
CA ASN A 341 9.69 22.24 -12.64
C ASN A 341 11.00 22.73 -12.00
N VAL A 342 11.71 23.68 -12.63
CA VAL A 342 12.86 24.37 -12.02
C VAL A 342 12.45 25.13 -10.76
N ASP A 343 11.35 25.88 -10.80
CA ASP A 343 10.83 26.62 -9.63
C ASP A 343 10.40 25.67 -8.50
N LYS A 344 9.76 24.56 -8.85
CA LYS A 344 9.43 23.50 -7.87
C LYS A 344 10.66 22.89 -7.24
N ALA A 345 11.69 22.60 -8.04
CA ALA A 345 12.95 22.06 -7.55
C ALA A 345 13.64 23.05 -6.59
N ALA A 346 13.76 24.31 -6.96
CA ALA A 346 14.34 25.36 -6.12
C ALA A 346 13.57 25.53 -4.79
N SER A 347 12.23 25.44 -4.86
CA SER A 347 11.39 25.46 -3.64
C SER A 347 11.62 24.23 -2.79
N ALA A 348 11.80 23.05 -3.39
CA ALA A 348 12.08 21.81 -2.67
C ALA A 348 13.43 21.86 -1.91
N PHE A 349 14.45 22.49 -2.47
CA PHE A 349 15.72 22.69 -1.74
C PHE A 349 15.50 23.46 -0.43
N ARG A 350 14.67 24.50 -0.44
CA ARG A 350 14.36 25.27 0.78
C ARG A 350 13.54 24.45 1.77
N TYR A 351 12.51 23.75 1.30
CA TYR A 351 11.60 23.00 2.18
C TYR A 351 12.20 21.73 2.73
N MET A 352 12.83 20.92 1.86
CA MET A 352 13.26 19.58 2.20
C MET A 352 14.67 19.53 2.75
N PHE A 353 15.55 20.37 2.21
CA PHE A 353 16.97 20.34 2.57
C PHE A 353 17.36 21.54 3.43
N ASN A 354 16.44 22.44 3.72
CA ASN A 354 16.68 23.69 4.45
C ASN A 354 17.93 24.44 3.92
N THR A 355 18.05 24.53 2.61
CA THR A 355 19.20 25.10 1.93
C THR A 355 18.77 25.85 0.67
N GLU A 356 19.69 26.60 0.09
CA GLU A 356 19.46 27.27 -1.19
C GLU A 356 20.11 26.50 -2.35
N SER A 357 19.58 26.72 -3.54
CA SER A 357 20.13 26.19 -4.76
C SER A 357 20.35 27.28 -5.81
N VAL A 358 21.31 27.05 -6.67
CA VAL A 358 21.55 27.89 -7.86
C VAL A 358 21.22 27.11 -9.11
N VAL A 359 20.53 27.76 -10.05
CA VAL A 359 20.34 27.22 -11.40
C VAL A 359 21.60 27.47 -12.21
N GLU A 360 22.27 26.40 -12.58
CA GLU A 360 23.54 26.46 -13.26
C GLU A 360 23.39 26.89 -14.74
N SER A 361 24.22 27.82 -15.17
CA SER A 361 24.26 28.26 -16.57
C SER A 361 25.66 28.02 -17.16
N TYR A 362 26.65 28.73 -16.71
CA TYR A 362 28.02 28.59 -17.22
C TYR A 362 28.67 27.27 -16.85
N LEU A 363 28.33 26.74 -15.67
CA LEU A 363 28.83 25.46 -15.19
C LEU A 363 27.94 24.27 -15.62
N ALA A 364 26.84 24.49 -16.34
CA ALA A 364 25.92 23.42 -16.70
C ALA A 364 26.60 22.29 -17.49
N LEU A 365 27.41 22.61 -18.51
CA LEU A 365 28.08 21.59 -19.29
C LEU A 365 29.20 20.86 -18.50
N PRO A 366 30.11 21.51 -17.78
CA PRO A 366 31.05 20.83 -16.91
C PRO A 366 30.39 19.96 -15.86
N LEU A 367 29.30 20.43 -15.26
CA LEU A 367 28.53 19.66 -14.29
C LEU A 367 27.85 18.45 -14.93
N PHE A 368 27.31 18.57 -16.12
CA PHE A 368 26.71 17.43 -16.83
C PHE A 368 27.67 16.25 -16.96
N PHE A 369 28.95 16.51 -17.31
CA PHE A 369 29.97 15.47 -17.32
C PHE A 369 30.45 15.06 -15.93
N GLY A 370 30.54 16.00 -15.00
CA GLY A 370 30.90 15.72 -13.60
C GLY A 370 29.87 14.89 -12.84
N LEU A 371 28.59 15.03 -13.18
CA LEU A 371 27.49 14.26 -12.53
C LEU A 371 27.30 12.86 -13.11
N LEU A 372 28.05 12.47 -14.13
CA LEU A 372 28.07 11.11 -14.64
C LEU A 372 28.34 10.14 -13.47
N PRO A 373 27.55 9.07 -13.32
CA PRO A 373 27.74 8.13 -12.20
C PRO A 373 29.18 7.63 -12.09
N GLY A 374 29.78 7.84 -10.92
CA GLY A 374 31.19 7.52 -10.63
C GLY A 374 32.16 8.68 -10.91
N ASN A 375 31.78 9.77 -11.58
CA ASN A 375 32.66 10.85 -12.01
C ASN A 375 32.53 12.17 -11.22
N SER A 376 31.76 12.20 -10.14
CA SER A 376 31.46 13.43 -9.38
C SER A 376 32.72 14.13 -8.82
N TYR A 377 33.86 13.48 -8.82
CA TYR A 377 35.11 14.13 -8.44
C TYR A 377 35.44 15.33 -9.35
N GLN A 378 34.98 15.30 -10.59
CA GLN A 378 35.19 16.39 -11.56
C GLN A 378 34.19 17.54 -11.42
N ILE A 379 33.33 17.54 -10.41
CA ILE A 379 32.41 18.64 -10.14
C ILE A 379 33.20 19.91 -9.79
N PRO A 380 33.04 21.01 -10.55
CA PRO A 380 33.76 22.26 -10.27
C PRO A 380 33.03 23.08 -9.20
N ASP A 381 33.75 23.56 -8.23
CA ASP A 381 33.39 24.65 -7.28
C ASP A 381 31.99 24.48 -6.62
N ARG A 382 31.53 23.24 -6.41
CA ARG A 382 30.25 22.96 -5.75
C ARG A 382 30.34 21.95 -4.63
N TRP A 383 31.52 21.86 -4.02
CA TRP A 383 31.77 21.05 -2.83
C TRP A 383 31.59 21.86 -1.57
N LEU A 384 30.72 21.44 -0.66
CA LEU A 384 30.52 22.02 0.65
C LEU A 384 31.29 21.20 1.68
N THR A 385 31.97 21.85 2.60
CA THR A 385 32.68 21.16 3.69
C THR A 385 31.66 20.78 4.77
N SER A 386 31.61 19.51 5.13
CA SER A 386 30.67 18.94 6.10
C SER A 386 31.35 17.85 6.92
N THR A 387 30.59 17.27 7.85
CA THR A 387 30.96 16.04 8.57
C THR A 387 30.20 14.86 8.02
N THR A 388 30.74 13.64 8.17
CA THR A 388 30.12 12.42 7.61
C THR A 388 28.69 12.21 8.11
N ASP A 389 28.43 12.45 9.39
CA ASP A 389 27.09 12.33 10.00
C ASP A 389 26.08 13.31 9.43
N ARG A 390 26.47 14.56 9.18
CA ARG A 390 25.61 15.56 8.52
C ARG A 390 25.41 15.24 7.04
N ALA A 391 26.49 14.89 6.33
CA ALA A 391 26.42 14.59 4.90
C ALA A 391 25.55 13.35 4.62
N ALA A 392 25.60 12.34 5.47
CA ALA A 392 24.76 11.15 5.35
C ALA A 392 23.24 11.49 5.36
N CYS A 393 22.83 12.54 6.09
CA CYS A 393 21.44 12.98 6.11
C CYS A 393 20.94 13.53 4.77
N TYR A 394 21.84 13.93 3.88
CA TYR A 394 21.52 14.41 2.53
C TYR A 394 21.46 13.28 1.49
N THR A 395 21.61 12.03 1.91
CA THR A 395 21.46 10.87 1.02
C THR A 395 20.06 10.26 1.15
N HIS A 396 19.47 9.96 0.01
CA HIS A 396 18.13 9.43 -0.10
C HIS A 396 18.17 7.92 -0.30
N TRP A 397 17.44 7.14 0.54
CA TRP A 397 17.48 5.67 0.52
C TRP A 397 16.11 5.00 0.48
N THR A 398 15.04 5.78 0.38
CA THR A 398 13.68 5.21 0.28
C THR A 398 13.28 4.92 -1.16
N SER A 399 12.48 3.90 -1.36
CA SER A 399 11.94 3.56 -2.68
C SER A 399 10.52 4.06 -2.88
N THR A 400 10.13 4.22 -4.16
CA THR A 400 8.72 4.15 -4.55
C THR A 400 8.18 2.76 -4.23
N TYR A 401 6.85 2.62 -4.13
CA TYR A 401 6.24 1.31 -3.89
C TYR A 401 6.57 0.35 -5.04
N LYS A 402 7.02 -0.84 -4.69
CA LYS A 402 7.21 -1.93 -5.65
C LYS A 402 5.87 -2.60 -5.87
N THR A 403 5.32 -2.45 -7.08
CA THR A 403 4.04 -3.05 -7.46
C THR A 403 4.04 -4.56 -7.24
N ASP A 404 2.99 -5.09 -6.61
CA ASP A 404 2.79 -6.53 -6.47
C ASP A 404 2.42 -7.16 -7.82
N GLN A 405 2.65 -8.45 -7.99
CA GLN A 405 2.25 -9.17 -9.21
C GLN A 405 0.74 -9.35 -9.30
N VAL A 406 0.08 -9.48 -8.15
CA VAL A 406 -1.36 -9.63 -8.01
C VAL A 406 -1.83 -8.71 -6.89
N GLY A 407 -2.88 -7.96 -7.11
CA GLY A 407 -3.41 -7.05 -6.10
C GLY A 407 -4.41 -6.06 -6.69
N GLU A 408 -4.99 -5.23 -5.87
CA GLU A 408 -5.88 -4.16 -6.28
C GLU A 408 -5.09 -3.00 -6.89
N TYR A 409 -5.61 -2.39 -7.94
CA TYR A 409 -5.04 -1.20 -8.56
C TYR A 409 -5.27 0.02 -7.70
N LEU A 410 -4.19 0.62 -7.27
CA LEU A 410 -4.14 1.86 -6.51
C LEU A 410 -3.18 2.83 -7.20
N VAL A 411 -3.12 4.05 -6.72
CA VAL A 411 -2.17 5.06 -7.18
C VAL A 411 -1.30 5.46 -6.00
N ASP A 412 0.01 5.48 -6.19
CA ASP A 412 0.93 6.00 -5.18
C ASP A 412 0.97 7.54 -5.18
N ARG A 413 1.71 8.13 -4.25
CA ARG A 413 1.87 9.60 -4.17
C ARG A 413 2.64 10.22 -5.34
N PHE A 414 3.31 9.39 -6.14
CA PHE A 414 3.97 9.79 -7.39
C PHE A 414 3.01 9.75 -8.58
N ARG A 415 1.73 9.44 -8.36
CA ARG A 415 0.69 9.21 -9.36
C ARG A 415 0.96 8.01 -10.27
N ASN A 416 1.80 7.09 -9.83
CA ASN A 416 2.00 5.83 -10.53
C ASN A 416 0.87 4.87 -10.20
N LEU A 417 0.36 4.20 -11.23
CA LEU A 417 -0.54 3.08 -11.05
C LEU A 417 0.27 1.89 -10.50
N VAL A 418 -0.14 1.39 -9.35
CA VAL A 418 0.49 0.27 -8.66
C VAL A 418 -0.54 -0.79 -8.30
N GLN A 419 -0.11 -2.04 -8.23
CA GLN A 419 -0.93 -3.12 -7.66
C GLN A 419 -0.51 -3.36 -6.22
N VAL A 420 -1.47 -3.41 -5.32
CA VAL A 420 -1.26 -3.68 -3.90
C VAL A 420 -2.04 -4.92 -3.50
N ASN A 421 -1.36 -5.94 -3.06
CA ASN A 421 -1.98 -7.19 -2.65
C ASN A 421 -2.64 -7.05 -1.27
N LEU A 422 -3.94 -6.74 -1.24
CA LEU A 422 -4.70 -6.66 0.01
C LEU A 422 -5.10 -8.03 0.59
N PHE A 423 -5.00 -9.11 -0.21
CA PHE A 423 -5.11 -10.49 0.23
C PHE A 423 -3.72 -11.14 0.36
N ASN A 424 -2.82 -10.49 1.08
CA ASN A 424 -1.43 -10.91 1.18
C ASN A 424 -1.29 -12.17 2.04
N THR A 425 -1.01 -13.30 1.40
CA THR A 425 -0.84 -14.60 2.07
C THR A 425 0.43 -14.72 2.91
N LYS A 426 1.35 -13.76 2.80
CA LYS A 426 2.55 -13.68 3.65
C LYS A 426 2.23 -13.14 5.05
N LEU A 427 1.08 -12.46 5.20
CA LEU A 427 0.61 -12.02 6.50
C LEU A 427 0.03 -13.19 7.30
N GLU A 428 0.07 -13.11 8.62
CA GLU A 428 -0.51 -14.12 9.50
C GLU A 428 -2.01 -14.27 9.27
N ASN A 429 -2.69 -13.18 8.96
CA ASN A 429 -4.12 -13.12 8.66
C ASN A 429 -4.41 -12.20 7.47
N GLN A 430 -5.35 -12.60 6.62
CA GLN A 430 -5.80 -11.85 5.46
C GLN A 430 -6.99 -10.93 5.76
N ASN A 431 -7.50 -10.93 7.00
CA ASN A 431 -8.60 -10.05 7.39
C ASN A 431 -8.18 -8.58 7.33
N ALA A 432 -9.15 -7.73 7.06
CA ALA A 432 -8.94 -6.31 6.89
C ALA A 432 -9.85 -5.47 7.79
N MET A 433 -9.42 -4.23 8.04
CA MET A 433 -10.18 -3.23 8.77
C MET A 433 -10.14 -1.92 8.00
N VAL A 434 -11.29 -1.29 7.79
CA VAL A 434 -11.41 0.02 7.15
C VAL A 434 -11.98 1.00 8.17
N ILE A 435 -11.19 2.03 8.48
CA ILE A 435 -11.54 3.03 9.50
C ILE A 435 -11.59 4.41 8.85
N GLY A 436 -12.68 5.12 9.07
CA GLY A 436 -12.78 6.51 8.63
C GLY A 436 -14.09 7.17 9.02
N PRO A 437 -14.06 8.44 9.42
CA PRO A 437 -15.26 9.21 9.76
C PRO A 437 -16.26 9.28 8.60
N THR A 438 -17.50 9.67 8.90
CA THR A 438 -18.53 9.90 7.87
C THR A 438 -18.07 10.97 6.87
N GLY A 439 -18.32 10.73 5.58
CA GLY A 439 -17.96 11.68 4.49
C GLY A 439 -16.50 11.59 4.02
N THR A 440 -15.65 10.75 4.60
CA THR A 440 -14.24 10.61 4.20
C THR A 440 -14.03 9.69 3.00
N GLY A 441 -15.11 9.09 2.48
CA GLY A 441 -15.06 8.26 1.28
C GLY A 441 -14.97 6.74 1.53
N LYS A 442 -15.34 6.24 2.74
CA LYS A 442 -15.40 4.80 3.04
C LYS A 442 -16.10 4.00 1.95
N SER A 443 -17.35 4.37 1.67
CA SER A 443 -18.20 3.69 0.69
C SER A 443 -17.62 3.71 -0.73
N TYR A 444 -17.00 4.82 -1.11
CA TYR A 444 -16.32 4.95 -2.40
C TYR A 444 -15.09 4.03 -2.48
N THR A 445 -14.25 4.09 -1.44
CA THR A 445 -13.04 3.26 -1.36
C THR A 445 -13.39 1.77 -1.36
N PHE A 446 -14.32 1.37 -0.50
CA PHE A 446 -14.69 -0.03 -0.42
C PHE A 446 -15.50 -0.50 -1.64
N GLY A 447 -16.38 0.33 -2.20
CA GLY A 447 -17.09 0.04 -3.44
C GLY A 447 -16.14 -0.19 -4.62
N ASN A 448 -15.04 0.56 -4.71
CA ASN A 448 -13.99 0.32 -5.71
C ASN A 448 -13.32 -1.06 -5.50
N LEU A 449 -13.01 -1.42 -4.25
CA LEU A 449 -12.45 -2.74 -3.93
C LEU A 449 -13.41 -3.87 -4.29
N ILE A 450 -14.73 -3.70 -4.06
CA ILE A 450 -15.76 -4.67 -4.46
C ILE A 450 -15.68 -4.93 -5.97
N VAL A 451 -15.62 -3.86 -6.78
CA VAL A 451 -15.55 -3.98 -8.25
C VAL A 451 -14.30 -4.74 -8.67
N GLN A 452 -13.14 -4.31 -8.19
CA GLN A 452 -11.86 -4.93 -8.58
C GLN A 452 -11.78 -6.40 -8.18
N ARG A 453 -12.25 -6.75 -6.97
CA ARG A 453 -12.28 -8.13 -6.47
C ARG A 453 -13.25 -9.00 -7.26
N PHE A 454 -14.43 -8.46 -7.61
CA PHE A 454 -15.40 -9.16 -8.44
C PHE A 454 -14.84 -9.47 -9.84
N GLU A 455 -14.18 -8.52 -10.45
CA GLU A 455 -13.56 -8.68 -11.76
C GLU A 455 -12.42 -9.71 -11.76
N LYS A 456 -11.69 -9.82 -10.66
CA LYS A 456 -10.64 -10.84 -10.43
C LYS A 456 -11.18 -12.23 -10.08
N GLY A 457 -12.49 -12.41 -10.11
CA GLY A 457 -13.12 -13.72 -9.89
C GLY A 457 -13.39 -14.06 -8.42
N ALA A 458 -13.16 -13.14 -7.48
CA ALA A 458 -13.43 -13.36 -6.06
C ALA A 458 -14.93 -13.51 -5.78
N ARG A 459 -15.26 -14.30 -4.75
CA ARG A 459 -16.61 -14.38 -4.18
C ARG A 459 -16.72 -13.39 -3.03
N GLN A 460 -17.81 -12.63 -3.00
CA GLN A 460 -17.99 -11.56 -2.02
C GLN A 460 -19.39 -11.57 -1.44
N ILE A 461 -19.48 -11.49 -0.13
CA ILE A 461 -20.73 -11.32 0.61
C ILE A 461 -20.61 -10.04 1.43
N ILE A 462 -21.59 -9.17 1.27
CA ILE A 462 -21.59 -7.83 1.88
C ILE A 462 -22.82 -7.71 2.76
N MET A 463 -22.60 -7.41 4.03
CA MET A 463 -23.65 -6.96 4.94
C MET A 463 -23.60 -5.44 4.98
N ASP A 464 -24.58 -4.81 4.39
CA ASP A 464 -24.71 -3.35 4.24
C ASP A 464 -25.82 -2.83 5.14
N VAL A 465 -25.69 -1.58 5.59
CA VAL A 465 -26.74 -0.88 6.32
C VAL A 465 -27.02 0.44 5.59
N GLY A 466 -28.17 0.51 4.90
CA GLY A 466 -28.65 1.72 4.26
C GLY A 466 -28.43 1.80 2.73
N GLY A 467 -28.20 0.66 2.08
CA GLY A 467 -28.16 0.59 0.62
C GLY A 467 -26.98 1.27 -0.02
N THR A 468 -25.87 1.33 0.70
CA THR A 468 -24.64 2.04 0.29
C THR A 468 -24.09 1.49 -1.03
N TYR A 469 -24.06 0.17 -1.18
CA TYR A 469 -23.44 -0.51 -2.33
C TYR A 469 -24.44 -0.93 -3.41
N ARG A 470 -25.72 -0.57 -3.27
CA ARG A 470 -26.79 -1.00 -4.20
C ARG A 470 -26.44 -0.78 -5.66
N ASN A 471 -25.96 0.41 -6.04
CA ASN A 471 -25.63 0.73 -7.43
C ASN A 471 -24.46 -0.09 -7.95
N VAL A 472 -23.46 -0.32 -7.12
CA VAL A 472 -22.30 -1.17 -7.44
C VAL A 472 -22.77 -2.60 -7.73
N ILE A 473 -23.57 -3.18 -6.81
CA ILE A 473 -24.09 -4.54 -6.95
C ILE A 473 -24.98 -4.67 -8.20
N GLN A 474 -25.84 -3.69 -8.42
CA GLN A 474 -26.72 -3.66 -9.59
C GLN A 474 -25.92 -3.60 -10.91
N SER A 475 -24.87 -2.78 -10.93
CA SER A 475 -24.02 -2.62 -12.12
C SER A 475 -23.20 -3.88 -12.44
N LEU A 476 -22.77 -4.62 -11.42
CA LEU A 476 -21.95 -5.83 -11.60
C LEU A 476 -22.79 -7.08 -11.90
N ASN A 477 -23.94 -7.24 -11.25
CA ASN A 477 -24.78 -8.43 -11.39
C ASN A 477 -25.82 -8.33 -12.51
N GLY A 478 -26.12 -7.11 -13.01
CA GLY A 478 -27.03 -6.91 -14.12
C GLY A 478 -28.42 -7.50 -13.88
N GLU A 479 -28.85 -8.42 -14.73
CA GLU A 479 -30.17 -9.08 -14.64
C GLU A 479 -30.32 -9.94 -13.38
N GLN A 480 -29.21 -10.42 -12.82
CA GLN A 480 -29.22 -11.24 -11.59
C GLN A 480 -29.34 -10.39 -10.31
N PHE A 481 -29.45 -9.07 -10.43
CA PHE A 481 -29.50 -8.17 -9.27
C PHE A 481 -30.61 -8.55 -8.27
N GLY A 482 -31.80 -8.92 -8.76
CA GLY A 482 -32.91 -9.33 -7.93
C GLY A 482 -32.66 -10.58 -7.07
N ASN A 483 -31.73 -11.44 -7.51
CA ASN A 483 -31.33 -12.68 -6.83
C ASN A 483 -30.06 -12.53 -6.00
N THR A 484 -29.46 -11.35 -5.94
CA THR A 484 -28.15 -11.11 -5.32
C THR A 484 -28.12 -9.90 -4.38
N TYR A 485 -29.12 -9.04 -4.45
CA TYR A 485 -29.32 -7.93 -3.53
C TYR A 485 -30.57 -8.16 -2.69
N PHE A 486 -30.37 -8.54 -1.45
CA PHE A 486 -31.43 -8.88 -0.51
C PHE A 486 -31.67 -7.70 0.43
N GLU A 487 -32.77 -6.98 0.21
CA GLU A 487 -33.26 -6.00 1.18
C GLU A 487 -34.13 -6.76 2.19
N TYR A 488 -33.63 -6.95 3.41
CA TYR A 488 -34.33 -7.74 4.38
C TYR A 488 -35.70 -7.14 4.73
N ASP A 489 -36.74 -7.98 4.62
CA ASP A 489 -38.10 -7.65 4.97
C ASP A 489 -38.68 -8.78 5.88
N PRO A 490 -39.12 -8.47 7.11
CA PRO A 490 -39.71 -9.47 8.00
C PRO A 490 -40.89 -10.22 7.39
N GLN A 491 -41.62 -9.60 6.43
CA GLN A 491 -42.74 -10.23 5.72
C GLN A 491 -42.29 -11.16 4.60
N ARG A 492 -41.09 -10.99 4.10
CA ARG A 492 -40.42 -11.80 3.08
C ARG A 492 -38.97 -12.06 3.47
N PRO A 493 -38.74 -12.85 4.53
CA PRO A 493 -37.39 -13.15 4.96
C PRO A 493 -36.64 -13.95 3.88
N ILE A 494 -35.32 -14.01 4.02
CA ILE A 494 -34.47 -14.86 3.19
C ILE A 494 -34.87 -16.32 3.46
N GLU A 495 -35.13 -17.08 2.42
CA GLU A 495 -35.42 -18.53 2.52
C GLU A 495 -34.12 -19.27 2.88
N PHE A 496 -33.83 -19.33 4.16
CA PHE A 496 -32.70 -20.08 4.73
C PHE A 496 -33.16 -20.82 5.97
N ASN A 497 -32.83 -22.10 6.03
CA ASN A 497 -33.11 -22.94 7.19
C ASN A 497 -31.82 -23.30 7.91
N PRO A 498 -31.52 -22.67 9.06
CA PRO A 498 -30.29 -22.92 9.81
C PRO A 498 -30.15 -24.34 10.35
N PHE A 499 -31.27 -25.07 10.51
CA PHE A 499 -31.28 -26.46 10.97
C PHE A 499 -31.01 -27.47 9.86
N MET A 500 -30.95 -27.03 8.57
CA MET A 500 -30.60 -27.92 7.49
C MET A 500 -29.10 -28.26 7.59
N VAL A 501 -28.78 -29.54 7.63
CA VAL A 501 -27.43 -30.08 7.66
C VAL A 501 -27.22 -31.02 6.48
N PRO A 502 -25.99 -31.33 6.08
CA PRO A 502 -25.75 -32.29 5.01
C PRO A 502 -26.36 -33.66 5.31
N ARG A 503 -26.76 -34.37 4.25
CA ARG A 503 -27.26 -35.72 4.36
C ARG A 503 -26.25 -36.68 3.75
N ASP A 504 -25.97 -37.77 4.40
CA ASP A 504 -25.11 -38.82 3.85
C ASP A 504 -25.80 -39.48 2.67
N GLU A 505 -25.13 -39.55 1.52
CA GLU A 505 -25.74 -40.08 0.28
C GLU A 505 -26.07 -41.57 0.37
N ALA A 506 -25.32 -42.36 1.10
CA ALA A 506 -25.48 -43.80 1.22
C ALA A 506 -26.52 -44.19 2.28
N SER A 507 -26.44 -43.62 3.47
CA SER A 507 -27.31 -43.95 4.59
C SER A 507 -28.57 -43.09 4.67
N GLN A 508 -28.60 -41.98 3.94
CA GLN A 508 -29.67 -40.96 3.96
C GLN A 508 -29.88 -40.32 5.35
N LYS A 509 -28.87 -40.44 6.24
CA LYS A 509 -28.87 -39.84 7.58
C LYS A 509 -28.41 -38.41 7.56
N TRP A 510 -28.96 -37.60 8.43
CA TRP A 510 -28.52 -36.23 8.67
C TRP A 510 -27.19 -36.23 9.42
N LEU A 511 -26.18 -35.54 8.88
CA LEU A 511 -24.84 -35.44 9.46
C LEU A 511 -24.77 -34.21 10.36
N TYR A 512 -24.90 -34.42 11.65
CA TYR A 512 -24.86 -33.37 12.66
C TYR A 512 -23.54 -33.44 13.44
N ASP A 513 -22.81 -32.34 13.48
CA ASP A 513 -21.48 -32.24 14.08
C ASP A 513 -21.39 -31.21 15.20
N ASP A 514 -20.22 -31.15 15.84
CA ASP A 514 -19.95 -30.22 16.93
C ASP A 514 -19.97 -28.75 16.46
N GLU A 515 -19.58 -28.46 15.23
CA GLU A 515 -19.56 -27.10 14.68
C GLU A 515 -20.99 -26.55 14.55
N LYS A 516 -21.89 -27.35 13.99
CA LYS A 516 -23.33 -27.00 13.92
C LYS A 516 -23.98 -26.94 15.31
N THR A 517 -23.53 -27.78 16.26
CA THR A 517 -23.99 -27.69 17.66
C THR A 517 -23.66 -26.33 18.28
N VAL A 518 -22.42 -25.84 18.09
CA VAL A 518 -21.98 -24.52 18.58
C VAL A 518 -22.81 -23.39 17.94
N PHE A 519 -23.04 -23.45 16.63
CA PHE A 519 -23.87 -22.47 15.94
C PHE A 519 -25.32 -22.47 16.45
N HIS A 520 -25.98 -23.66 16.56
CA HIS A 520 -27.35 -23.75 17.05
C HIS A 520 -27.51 -23.27 18.50
N LEU A 521 -26.53 -23.55 19.36
CA LEU A 521 -26.52 -23.02 20.72
C LEU A 521 -26.46 -21.50 20.78
N ALA A 522 -25.60 -20.90 19.90
CA ALA A 522 -25.52 -19.45 19.77
C ALA A 522 -26.83 -18.86 19.21
N LEU A 523 -27.42 -19.52 18.19
CA LEU A 523 -28.71 -19.13 17.63
C LEU A 523 -29.84 -19.18 18.70
N ILE A 524 -29.95 -20.28 19.43
CA ILE A 524 -30.94 -20.44 20.49
C ILE A 524 -30.72 -19.39 21.62
N ALA A 525 -29.46 -19.09 21.94
CA ALA A 525 -29.15 -18.03 22.91
C ALA A 525 -29.66 -16.66 22.42
N ALA A 526 -29.42 -16.33 21.14
CA ALA A 526 -29.89 -15.08 20.54
C ALA A 526 -31.43 -15.00 20.50
N LEU A 527 -32.09 -16.11 20.18
CA LEU A 527 -33.56 -16.21 20.13
C LEU A 527 -34.21 -16.14 21.51
N TRP A 528 -33.68 -16.88 22.51
CA TRP A 528 -34.30 -17.05 23.80
C TRP A 528 -33.93 -15.95 24.81
N LYS A 529 -32.64 -15.60 24.90
CA LYS A 529 -32.14 -14.63 25.90
C LYS A 529 -31.99 -13.20 25.34
N GLY A 530 -32.20 -13.04 24.02
CA GLY A 530 -31.89 -11.81 23.31
C GLY A 530 -30.39 -11.62 23.05
N GLY A 531 -30.06 -10.70 22.19
CA GLY A 531 -28.68 -10.51 21.70
C GLY A 531 -27.65 -10.12 22.78
N ALA A 532 -28.07 -9.70 23.95
CA ALA A 532 -27.17 -9.19 25.01
C ALA A 532 -26.66 -10.26 25.99
N SER A 533 -27.35 -11.41 26.14
CA SER A 533 -27.07 -12.43 27.16
C SER A 533 -26.80 -13.79 26.51
N GLY A 534 -25.73 -14.45 26.90
CA GLY A 534 -25.46 -15.84 26.50
C GLY A 534 -26.13 -16.88 27.41
N LEU A 535 -26.13 -18.17 26.99
CA LEU A 535 -26.52 -19.30 27.79
C LEU A 535 -25.51 -19.55 28.92
N ASP A 536 -26.00 -19.88 30.12
CA ASP A 536 -25.10 -20.36 31.14
C ASP A 536 -24.59 -21.79 30.83
N LYS A 537 -23.63 -22.29 31.60
CA LYS A 537 -23.03 -23.59 31.36
C LYS A 537 -24.03 -24.74 31.43
N SER A 538 -25.01 -24.65 32.32
CA SER A 538 -26.03 -25.67 32.52
C SER A 538 -27.06 -25.68 31.40
N GLU A 539 -27.56 -24.50 31.01
CA GLU A 539 -28.45 -24.30 29.89
C GLU A 539 -27.79 -24.81 28.58
N ARG A 540 -26.54 -24.43 28.36
CA ARG A 540 -25.75 -24.88 27.20
C ARG A 540 -25.64 -26.41 27.11
N THR A 541 -25.38 -27.05 28.25
CA THR A 541 -25.28 -28.53 28.31
C THR A 541 -26.61 -29.22 28.04
N ILE A 542 -27.69 -28.70 28.57
CA ILE A 542 -29.04 -29.26 28.35
C ILE A 542 -29.51 -29.08 26.93
N LEU A 543 -29.34 -27.87 26.36
CA LEU A 543 -29.74 -27.57 25.00
C LEU A 543 -28.87 -28.30 23.96
N SER A 544 -27.56 -28.47 24.19
CA SER A 544 -26.70 -29.31 23.39
C SER A 544 -27.19 -30.74 23.31
N ARG A 545 -27.66 -31.28 24.43
CA ARG A 545 -28.25 -32.61 24.47
C ARG A 545 -29.55 -32.67 23.66
N PHE A 546 -30.46 -31.68 23.78
CA PHE A 546 -31.68 -31.64 22.97
C PHE A 546 -31.39 -31.62 21.49
N LEU A 547 -30.39 -30.87 21.04
CA LEU A 547 -29.98 -30.81 19.65
C LEU A 547 -29.48 -32.16 19.13
N ILE A 548 -28.59 -32.81 19.88
CA ILE A 548 -28.06 -34.14 19.53
C ILE A 548 -29.18 -35.16 19.45
N GLU A 549 -30.05 -35.22 20.45
CA GLU A 549 -31.19 -36.18 20.52
C GLU A 549 -32.22 -35.88 19.42
N TYR A 550 -32.41 -34.60 19.03
CA TYR A 550 -33.25 -34.20 17.91
C TYR A 550 -32.78 -34.80 16.57
N TYR A 551 -31.50 -34.71 16.29
CA TYR A 551 -30.97 -35.30 15.04
C TYR A 551 -30.92 -36.83 15.07
N GLN A 552 -30.72 -37.43 16.23
CA GLN A 552 -30.93 -38.90 16.44
C GLN A 552 -32.37 -39.31 16.19
N TYR A 553 -33.35 -38.53 16.64
CA TYR A 553 -34.76 -38.76 16.39
C TYR A 553 -35.05 -38.64 14.88
N LEU A 554 -34.59 -37.61 14.19
CA LEU A 554 -34.76 -37.47 12.74
C LEU A 554 -34.11 -38.62 11.94
N ASN A 555 -33.06 -39.23 12.50
CA ASN A 555 -32.39 -40.39 11.88
C ASN A 555 -33.03 -41.74 12.27
N ASN A 556 -34.17 -41.74 12.99
CA ASN A 556 -34.82 -42.90 13.57
C ASN A 556 -33.90 -43.73 14.47
N GLU A 557 -32.98 -43.09 15.15
CA GLU A 557 -32.06 -43.72 16.13
C GLU A 557 -32.51 -43.54 17.59
N ASP A 558 -33.59 -42.78 17.80
CA ASP A 558 -34.11 -42.48 19.11
C ASP A 558 -35.15 -43.54 19.54
N LYS A 559 -35.36 -43.62 20.86
CA LYS A 559 -36.32 -44.50 21.52
C LYS A 559 -37.74 -43.92 21.56
N LEU A 560 -37.94 -42.69 21.10
CA LEU A 560 -39.22 -41.96 21.11
C LEU A 560 -40.13 -42.27 19.92
N GLY A 561 -39.69 -43.14 18.99
CA GLY A 561 -40.46 -43.58 17.83
C GLY A 561 -39.99 -43.01 16.50
N GLN A 562 -40.81 -43.14 15.44
CA GLN A 562 -40.48 -42.61 14.10
C GLN A 562 -40.75 -41.11 14.04
N ALA A 563 -39.90 -40.39 13.34
CA ALA A 563 -40.08 -38.97 13.09
C ALA A 563 -41.27 -38.73 12.16
N ASP A 564 -42.18 -37.83 12.58
CA ASP A 564 -43.32 -37.42 11.72
C ASP A 564 -42.91 -36.41 10.64
N GLU A 565 -41.72 -35.84 10.75
CA GLU A 565 -41.19 -34.77 9.85
C GLU A 565 -39.96 -35.27 9.12
N GLU A 566 -39.93 -35.02 7.81
CA GLU A 566 -38.81 -35.41 6.91
C GLU A 566 -37.63 -34.47 6.97
N PHE A 567 -37.83 -33.22 7.44
CA PHE A 567 -36.82 -32.17 7.36
C PHE A 567 -36.58 -31.50 8.71
N PRO A 568 -35.30 -31.25 9.07
CA PRO A 568 -34.98 -30.46 10.22
C PRO A 568 -35.46 -29.02 10.06
N GLY A 569 -35.86 -28.37 11.16
CA GLY A 569 -36.30 -26.97 11.19
C GLY A 569 -36.58 -26.50 12.62
N MET A 570 -36.75 -25.19 12.78
CA MET A 570 -37.04 -24.62 14.10
C MET A 570 -38.35 -25.14 14.69
N GLU A 571 -39.41 -25.25 13.87
CA GLU A 571 -40.69 -25.74 14.30
C GLU A 571 -40.64 -27.25 14.68
N SER A 572 -39.88 -28.04 13.88
CA SER A 572 -39.76 -29.47 14.17
C SER A 572 -38.90 -29.70 15.44
N PHE A 573 -37.85 -28.87 15.62
CA PHE A 573 -37.06 -28.87 16.85
C PHE A 573 -37.93 -28.52 18.10
N TYR A 574 -38.71 -27.44 18.02
CA TYR A 574 -39.64 -27.05 19.07
C TYR A 574 -40.60 -28.17 19.45
N LYS A 575 -41.29 -28.76 18.47
CA LYS A 575 -42.20 -29.86 18.70
C LYS A 575 -41.51 -31.11 19.29
N PHE A 576 -40.29 -31.38 18.86
CA PHE A 576 -39.47 -32.45 19.45
C PHE A 576 -39.19 -32.18 20.90
N VAL A 577 -38.70 -30.98 21.28
CA VAL A 577 -38.40 -30.62 22.66
C VAL A 577 -39.64 -30.68 23.53
N GLU A 578 -40.79 -30.22 23.04
CA GLU A 578 -42.08 -30.30 23.73
C GLU A 578 -42.51 -31.76 24.01
N ARG A 579 -42.40 -32.59 23.01
CA ARG A 579 -42.69 -34.03 23.12
C ARG A 579 -41.71 -34.75 24.05
N TYR A 580 -40.42 -34.41 23.93
CA TYR A 580 -39.37 -34.97 24.76
C TYR A 580 -39.53 -34.56 26.22
N ASP A 581 -39.83 -33.32 26.50
CA ASP A 581 -40.09 -32.80 27.85
C ASP A 581 -41.29 -33.52 28.47
N ALA A 582 -42.43 -33.62 27.76
CA ALA A 582 -43.60 -34.30 28.20
C ALA A 582 -43.35 -35.80 28.53
N GLU A 583 -42.57 -36.50 27.72
CA GLU A 583 -42.19 -37.90 27.92
C GLU A 583 -41.28 -38.09 29.12
N MET A 584 -40.28 -37.22 29.26
CA MET A 584 -39.29 -37.29 30.35
C MET A 584 -39.81 -36.80 31.71
N GLN A 585 -40.91 -36.04 31.76
CA GLN A 585 -41.63 -35.64 32.98
C GLN A 585 -42.57 -36.67 33.50
N LYS A 586 -42.85 -37.80 32.77
CA LYS A 586 -43.67 -38.89 33.26
C LYS A 586 -43.12 -39.46 34.60
N PRO A 587 -44.01 -39.94 35.52
CA PRO A 587 -43.55 -40.54 36.76
C PRO A 587 -42.59 -41.73 36.51
N VAL A 588 -41.53 -41.79 37.25
CA VAL A 588 -40.59 -42.92 37.23
C VAL A 588 -41.26 -44.11 37.95
N SER A 589 -41.27 -45.26 37.33
CA SER A 589 -41.86 -46.49 37.92
C SER A 589 -41.18 -46.81 39.27
N ALA A 590 -41.99 -47.02 40.29
CA ALA A 590 -41.42 -47.44 41.56
C ALA A 590 -40.95 -48.93 41.47
N PRO A 591 -39.76 -49.25 41.98
CA PRO A 591 -39.28 -50.62 42.00
C PRO A 591 -40.22 -51.52 42.76
N GLY A 592 -41.19 -52.14 42.04
CA GLY A 592 -42.06 -53.16 42.59
C GLY A 592 -41.66 -54.57 42.14
N GLU A 593 -41.72 -55.59 42.97
CA GLU A 593 -41.39 -56.98 42.63
C GLU A 593 -42.21 -57.42 41.39
N GLY A 594 -41.58 -57.65 40.28
CA GLY A 594 -42.17 -58.17 39.04
C GLY A 594 -42.49 -57.15 37.92
N ALA A 595 -42.26 -55.84 38.07
CA ALA A 595 -42.46 -54.87 37.00
C ALA A 595 -41.20 -54.78 36.08
N VAL A 596 -41.38 -54.96 34.78
CA VAL A 596 -40.35 -54.70 33.77
C VAL A 596 -40.02 -53.21 33.87
N ALA A 597 -38.81 -52.92 34.30
CA ALA A 597 -38.34 -51.51 34.37
C ALA A 597 -38.43 -50.86 32.99
N ASP A 598 -39.10 -49.70 32.91
CA ASP A 598 -39.14 -48.91 31.68
C ASP A 598 -37.65 -48.50 31.32
N PRO A 599 -37.18 -48.84 30.12
CA PRO A 599 -35.83 -48.49 29.69
C PRO A 599 -35.52 -46.99 29.81
N LEU A 600 -36.51 -46.13 29.86
CA LEU A 600 -36.42 -44.68 29.95
C LEU A 600 -36.35 -44.16 31.42
N ASP A 601 -36.57 -44.97 32.45
CA ASP A 601 -36.64 -44.51 33.86
C ASP A 601 -35.33 -43.91 34.35
N GLY A 602 -34.19 -44.42 33.93
CA GLY A 602 -32.89 -43.85 34.22
C GLY A 602 -32.69 -42.47 33.60
N ALA A 603 -33.14 -42.31 32.36
CA ALA A 603 -33.10 -41.06 31.64
C ALA A 603 -34.06 -40.03 32.23
N ARG A 604 -35.28 -40.44 32.61
CA ARG A 604 -36.27 -39.58 33.29
C ARG A 604 -35.76 -39.03 34.61
N ARG A 605 -35.15 -39.87 35.48
CA ARG A 605 -34.55 -39.41 36.74
C ARG A 605 -33.47 -38.33 36.50
N THR A 606 -32.61 -38.55 35.54
CA THR A 606 -31.55 -37.61 35.19
C THR A 606 -32.11 -36.31 34.63
N TYR A 607 -33.09 -36.41 33.75
CA TYR A 607 -33.76 -35.27 33.14
C TYR A 607 -34.45 -34.42 34.20
N GLN A 608 -35.33 -35.00 35.03
CA GLN A 608 -36.07 -34.30 36.10
C GLN A 608 -35.13 -33.60 37.12
N LYS A 609 -33.97 -34.22 37.42
CA LYS A 609 -32.95 -33.60 38.23
C LYS A 609 -32.31 -32.37 37.59
N ASN A 610 -32.15 -32.39 36.26
CA ASN A 610 -31.45 -31.33 35.50
C ASN A 610 -32.38 -30.17 35.13
N MET A 611 -33.72 -30.39 35.04
CA MET A 611 -34.69 -29.36 34.66
C MET A 611 -34.79 -28.17 35.61
N LYS A 612 -34.28 -28.28 36.83
CA LYS A 612 -34.19 -27.15 37.79
C LYS A 612 -33.14 -26.09 37.36
N TYR A 613 -32.29 -26.40 36.36
CA TYR A 613 -31.23 -25.50 35.86
C TYR A 613 -31.61 -24.79 34.57
N ILE A 614 -32.84 -25.01 34.05
CA ILE A 614 -33.34 -24.35 32.83
C ILE A 614 -34.83 -24.00 33.02
N ASP A 615 -35.23 -22.80 32.61
CA ASP A 615 -36.64 -22.37 32.63
C ASP A 615 -37.32 -22.75 31.32
N MET A 616 -37.87 -23.96 31.26
CA MET A 616 -38.58 -24.49 30.11
C MET A 616 -39.85 -23.71 29.77
N HIS A 617 -40.55 -23.12 30.76
CA HIS A 617 -41.75 -22.34 30.50
C HIS A 617 -41.39 -21.05 29.75
N GLN A 618 -40.35 -20.36 30.18
CA GLN A 618 -39.86 -19.19 29.49
C GLN A 618 -39.32 -19.57 28.10
N PHE A 619 -38.57 -20.68 27.98
CA PHE A 619 -38.07 -21.19 26.70
C PHE A 619 -39.21 -21.38 25.70
N PHE A 620 -40.24 -22.15 26.02
CA PHE A 620 -41.39 -22.39 25.14
C PHE A 620 -42.17 -21.11 24.83
N LEU A 621 -42.37 -20.22 25.81
CA LEU A 621 -43.03 -18.95 25.58
C LEU A 621 -42.31 -18.08 24.55
N VAL A 622 -41.01 -17.93 24.67
CA VAL A 622 -40.22 -17.09 23.76
C VAL A 622 -40.08 -17.75 22.39
N MET A 623 -39.77 -19.07 22.38
CA MET A 623 -39.56 -19.80 21.13
C MET A 623 -40.86 -19.97 20.30
N SER A 624 -42.03 -19.89 20.92
CA SER A 624 -43.33 -19.91 20.23
C SER A 624 -43.51 -18.77 19.21
N GLN A 625 -42.75 -17.70 19.32
CA GLN A 625 -42.77 -16.59 18.36
C GLN A 625 -42.17 -16.96 16.99
N TYR A 626 -41.34 -18.02 16.92
CA TYR A 626 -40.60 -18.46 15.74
C TYR A 626 -41.19 -19.71 15.05
N ILE A 627 -42.34 -20.20 15.51
CA ILE A 627 -43.09 -21.31 14.93
C ILE A 627 -44.41 -20.84 14.33
N THR A 628 -45.15 -21.73 13.67
CA THR A 628 -46.44 -21.44 12.99
C THR A 628 -47.38 -20.70 13.95
N GLY A 629 -47.91 -19.56 13.51
CA GLY A 629 -48.75 -18.64 14.28
C GLY A 629 -47.99 -17.58 15.10
N GLY A 630 -46.65 -17.64 15.15
CA GLY A 630 -45.81 -16.66 15.80
C GLY A 630 -45.44 -15.48 14.93
N ARG A 631 -44.96 -14.39 15.56
CA ARG A 631 -44.59 -13.14 14.84
C ARG A 631 -43.50 -13.34 13.80
N TYR A 632 -42.54 -14.24 14.07
CA TYR A 632 -41.34 -14.48 13.25
C TYR A 632 -41.35 -15.89 12.59
N GLU A 633 -42.50 -16.48 12.39
CA GLU A 633 -42.73 -17.83 11.84
C GLU A 633 -41.91 -18.09 10.57
N LYS A 634 -41.77 -17.07 9.69
CA LYS A 634 -41.13 -17.23 8.36
C LYS A 634 -39.59 -17.12 8.39
N VAL A 635 -39.01 -16.74 9.51
CA VAL A 635 -37.57 -16.42 9.58
C VAL A 635 -36.69 -17.67 9.59
N LEU A 636 -37.14 -18.77 10.24
CA LEU A 636 -36.32 -19.95 10.54
C LEU A 636 -36.91 -21.26 9.98
N ASN A 637 -38.02 -21.19 9.26
CA ASN A 637 -38.78 -22.36 8.84
C ASN A 637 -38.88 -22.50 7.30
N ALA A 638 -37.85 -22.04 6.59
CA ALA A 638 -37.78 -22.25 5.16
C ALA A 638 -37.70 -23.75 4.82
N LYS A 639 -38.50 -24.21 3.86
CA LYS A 639 -38.48 -25.61 3.42
C LYS A 639 -37.38 -25.91 2.40
N ARG A 640 -36.78 -24.86 1.82
CA ARG A 640 -35.67 -24.92 0.88
C ARG A 640 -34.76 -23.75 1.15
N ASP A 641 -33.46 -24.00 1.07
CA ASP A 641 -32.48 -22.93 1.13
C ASP A 641 -32.40 -22.23 -0.24
N VAL A 642 -32.23 -20.90 -0.22
CA VAL A 642 -31.92 -20.16 -1.43
C VAL A 642 -30.54 -20.61 -1.93
N ASP A 643 -30.49 -21.05 -3.20
CA ASP A 643 -29.23 -21.43 -3.82
C ASP A 643 -28.47 -20.18 -4.30
N LEU A 644 -27.47 -19.80 -3.53
CA LEU A 644 -26.58 -18.68 -3.83
C LEU A 644 -25.25 -19.11 -4.48
N SER A 645 -25.09 -20.39 -4.78
CA SER A 645 -23.82 -20.95 -5.27
C SER A 645 -23.41 -20.42 -6.64
N GLU A 646 -24.37 -20.09 -7.49
CA GLU A 646 -24.11 -19.50 -8.82
C GLU A 646 -23.65 -18.04 -8.78
N HIS A 647 -23.91 -17.34 -7.66
CA HIS A 647 -23.64 -15.92 -7.54
C HIS A 647 -22.29 -15.66 -6.84
N ARG A 648 -21.46 -14.81 -7.44
CA ARG A 648 -20.15 -14.46 -6.87
C ARG A 648 -20.19 -13.21 -5.98
N LEU A 649 -21.21 -12.37 -6.15
CA LEU A 649 -21.36 -11.13 -5.42
C LEU A 649 -22.78 -11.03 -4.85
N ILE A 650 -22.89 -11.05 -3.54
CA ILE A 650 -24.15 -11.05 -2.81
C ILE A 650 -24.12 -9.92 -1.80
N CYS A 651 -25.22 -9.20 -1.68
CA CYS A 651 -25.38 -8.11 -0.71
C CYS A 651 -26.66 -8.26 0.08
N PHE A 652 -26.55 -8.17 1.40
CA PHE A 652 -27.66 -8.14 2.34
C PHE A 652 -27.79 -6.75 2.95
N ASP A 653 -28.87 -6.04 2.62
CA ASP A 653 -29.18 -4.73 3.21
C ASP A 653 -30.03 -4.93 4.47
N LEU A 654 -29.45 -4.62 5.61
CA LEU A 654 -29.99 -4.85 6.95
C LEU A 654 -30.66 -3.60 7.54
N ALA A 655 -30.80 -2.51 6.81
CA ALA A 655 -31.33 -1.23 7.33
C ALA A 655 -32.69 -1.38 8.00
N LYS A 656 -33.60 -2.18 7.43
CA LYS A 656 -34.94 -2.37 7.98
C LYS A 656 -34.99 -3.22 9.26
N VAL A 657 -34.06 -4.17 9.40
CA VAL A 657 -34.02 -5.04 10.57
C VAL A 657 -33.17 -4.48 11.69
N GLN A 658 -32.28 -3.53 11.42
CA GLN A 658 -31.41 -2.92 12.43
C GLN A 658 -32.19 -2.26 13.58
N ALA A 659 -33.42 -1.77 13.32
CA ALA A 659 -34.29 -1.17 14.32
C ALA A 659 -34.93 -2.18 15.29
N ASP A 660 -34.89 -3.48 14.99
CA ASP A 660 -35.42 -4.56 15.84
C ASP A 660 -34.27 -5.24 16.59
N PRO A 661 -34.06 -4.96 17.88
CA PRO A 661 -32.93 -5.45 18.66
C PRO A 661 -32.94 -6.96 18.87
N ASP A 662 -34.11 -7.61 18.79
CA ASP A 662 -34.25 -9.06 18.98
C ASP A 662 -33.97 -9.81 17.66
N LEU A 663 -34.40 -9.25 16.52
CA LEU A 663 -34.32 -9.90 15.24
C LEU A 663 -32.96 -9.64 14.54
N TYR A 664 -32.37 -8.45 14.69
CA TYR A 664 -31.14 -8.06 14.02
C TYR A 664 -29.97 -9.03 14.26
N PRO A 665 -29.65 -9.41 15.54
CA PRO A 665 -28.58 -10.38 15.79
C PRO A 665 -28.83 -11.75 15.13
N VAL A 666 -30.07 -12.19 15.13
CA VAL A 666 -30.49 -13.48 14.56
C VAL A 666 -30.25 -13.47 13.05
N VAL A 667 -30.73 -12.44 12.35
CA VAL A 667 -30.56 -12.32 10.88
C VAL A 667 -29.09 -12.20 10.52
N ALA A 668 -28.31 -11.43 11.27
CA ALA A 668 -26.87 -11.31 11.02
C ALA A 668 -26.14 -12.66 11.20
N MET A 669 -26.52 -13.45 12.22
CA MET A 669 -25.99 -14.81 12.40
C MET A 669 -26.35 -15.74 11.25
N LEU A 670 -27.61 -15.73 10.80
CA LEU A 670 -28.08 -16.55 9.69
C LEU A 670 -27.32 -16.24 8.39
N ILE A 671 -27.13 -14.95 8.07
CA ILE A 671 -26.37 -14.52 6.90
C ILE A 671 -24.91 -14.94 7.01
N THR A 672 -24.32 -14.83 8.20
CA THR A 672 -22.92 -15.22 8.39
C THR A 672 -22.73 -16.73 8.22
N GLU A 673 -23.65 -17.55 8.79
CA GLU A 673 -23.60 -19.01 8.62
C GLU A 673 -23.80 -19.40 7.15
N LEU A 674 -24.81 -18.83 6.48
CA LEU A 674 -25.01 -19.01 5.05
C LEU A 674 -23.75 -18.67 4.23
N SER A 675 -23.05 -17.62 4.65
CA SER A 675 -21.80 -17.18 4.00
C SER A 675 -20.69 -18.20 4.19
N LEU A 676 -20.54 -18.75 5.39
CA LEU A 676 -19.54 -19.78 5.70
C LEU A 676 -19.84 -21.09 4.96
N ASP A 677 -21.10 -21.52 4.93
CA ASP A 677 -21.53 -22.71 4.18
C ASP A 677 -21.27 -22.56 2.68
N LEU A 678 -21.56 -21.38 2.13
CA LEU A 678 -21.26 -21.08 0.72
C LEU A 678 -19.74 -21.13 0.46
N PHE A 679 -18.92 -20.63 1.39
CA PHE A 679 -17.47 -20.59 1.24
C PHE A 679 -16.83 -21.99 1.29
N ARG A 680 -17.39 -22.91 2.07
CA ARG A 680 -16.95 -24.31 2.12
C ARG A 680 -17.14 -25.04 0.78
N LYS A 681 -18.16 -24.64 0.00
CA LYS A 681 -18.42 -25.22 -1.33
C LYS A 681 -17.37 -24.83 -2.40
N PHE A 682 -16.57 -23.77 -2.18
CA PHE A 682 -15.61 -23.26 -3.16
C PHE A 682 -14.21 -23.08 -2.54
N PRO A 683 -13.49 -24.14 -2.18
CA PRO A 683 -12.23 -24.03 -1.43
C PRO A 683 -11.14 -23.24 -2.16
N GLU A 684 -11.07 -23.33 -3.48
CA GLU A 684 -10.02 -22.71 -4.31
C GLU A 684 -10.23 -21.20 -4.54
N ALA A 685 -11.45 -20.70 -4.47
CA ALA A 685 -11.74 -19.30 -4.74
C ALA A 685 -11.31 -18.39 -3.58
N VAL A 686 -10.83 -17.19 -3.91
CA VAL A 686 -10.63 -16.13 -2.90
C VAL A 686 -12.00 -15.56 -2.52
N LYS A 687 -12.23 -15.39 -1.23
CA LYS A 687 -13.54 -15.03 -0.66
C LYS A 687 -13.42 -13.87 0.30
N TYR A 688 -14.42 -12.98 0.28
CA TYR A 688 -14.50 -11.84 1.18
C TYR A 688 -15.88 -11.74 1.82
N ILE A 689 -15.90 -11.52 3.13
CA ILE A 689 -17.09 -11.07 3.86
C ILE A 689 -16.82 -9.63 4.30
N ALA A 690 -17.73 -8.72 3.98
CA ALA A 690 -17.66 -7.34 4.43
C ALA A 690 -18.82 -7.04 5.39
N LEU A 691 -18.47 -6.46 6.53
CA LEU A 691 -19.40 -6.02 7.57
C LEU A 691 -19.33 -4.49 7.62
N ASP A 692 -20.29 -3.81 6.99
CA ASP A 692 -20.38 -2.35 7.06
C ASP A 692 -21.19 -1.92 8.30
N GLU A 693 -20.76 -0.83 8.95
CA GLU A 693 -21.30 -0.37 10.25
C GLU A 693 -21.27 -1.50 11.31
N ALA A 694 -20.18 -2.27 11.35
CA ALA A 694 -20.06 -3.51 12.11
C ALA A 694 -20.20 -3.34 13.63
N TRP A 695 -20.09 -2.13 14.16
CA TRP A 695 -20.17 -1.86 15.60
C TRP A 695 -21.48 -2.38 16.23
N THR A 696 -22.56 -2.40 15.46
CA THR A 696 -23.86 -2.95 15.90
C THR A 696 -23.82 -4.47 16.11
N MET A 697 -22.88 -5.15 15.48
CA MET A 697 -22.69 -6.61 15.51
C MET A 697 -21.66 -7.06 16.56
N LEU A 698 -20.90 -6.12 17.15
CA LEU A 698 -19.80 -6.44 18.07
C LEU A 698 -20.23 -6.60 19.54
N SER A 699 -21.51 -6.78 19.80
CA SER A 699 -22.08 -6.97 21.15
C SER A 699 -22.86 -8.27 21.28
N GLY A 700 -22.98 -8.75 22.49
CA GLY A 700 -23.81 -9.94 22.81
C GLY A 700 -23.28 -11.24 22.22
N VAL A 701 -24.20 -12.14 21.90
CA VAL A 701 -23.90 -13.50 21.38
C VAL A 701 -23.25 -13.46 20.01
N LEU A 702 -23.63 -12.50 19.16
CA LEU A 702 -23.08 -12.35 17.82
C LEU A 702 -21.55 -12.04 17.84
N SER A 703 -21.07 -11.38 18.88
CA SER A 703 -19.65 -11.08 19.01
C SER A 703 -18.78 -12.33 19.10
N GLU A 704 -19.18 -13.34 19.87
CA GLU A 704 -18.43 -14.60 19.97
C GLU A 704 -18.36 -15.34 18.62
N PHE A 705 -19.44 -15.28 17.87
CA PHE A 705 -19.52 -15.90 16.53
C PHE A 705 -18.61 -15.17 15.52
N ILE A 706 -18.62 -13.83 15.51
CA ILE A 706 -17.71 -13.01 14.66
C ILE A 706 -16.25 -13.28 15.05
N GLU A 707 -15.93 -13.38 16.33
CA GLU A 707 -14.58 -13.70 16.79
C GLU A 707 -14.11 -15.06 16.25
N SER A 708 -14.95 -16.08 16.34
CA SER A 708 -14.67 -17.41 15.80
C SER A 708 -14.43 -17.36 14.29
N MET A 709 -15.27 -16.63 13.56
CA MET A 709 -15.12 -16.43 12.11
C MET A 709 -13.78 -15.76 11.79
N TYR A 710 -13.40 -14.69 12.48
CA TYR A 710 -12.14 -13.99 12.31
C TYR A 710 -10.91 -14.89 12.45
N ARG A 711 -10.97 -15.86 13.36
CA ARG A 711 -9.90 -16.82 13.62
C ARG A 711 -9.85 -17.97 12.61
N THR A 712 -10.98 -18.33 12.00
CA THR A 712 -11.10 -19.57 11.22
C THR A 712 -11.19 -19.37 9.70
N ILE A 713 -11.68 -18.22 9.23
CA ILE A 713 -11.98 -17.96 7.81
C ILE A 713 -10.79 -18.12 6.89
N ARG A 714 -9.58 -17.90 7.40
CA ARG A 714 -8.32 -18.13 6.65
C ARG A 714 -8.22 -19.57 6.12
N LYS A 715 -8.75 -20.55 6.88
CA LYS A 715 -8.69 -21.97 6.49
C LYS A 715 -9.50 -22.27 5.23
N THR A 716 -10.45 -21.39 4.89
CA THR A 716 -11.28 -21.50 3.69
C THR A 716 -10.86 -20.56 2.56
N ASN A 717 -9.63 -20.03 2.57
CA ASN A 717 -9.17 -19.00 1.63
C ASN A 717 -10.04 -17.74 1.64
N GLY A 718 -10.49 -17.33 2.82
CA GLY A 718 -11.39 -16.23 3.04
C GLY A 718 -10.78 -15.09 3.86
N SER A 719 -11.40 -13.91 3.77
CA SER A 719 -11.08 -12.70 4.53
C SER A 719 -12.35 -12.02 5.03
N VAL A 720 -12.34 -11.56 6.26
CA VAL A 720 -13.36 -10.67 6.81
C VAL A 720 -12.85 -9.24 6.79
N THR A 721 -13.67 -8.32 6.29
CA THR A 721 -13.40 -6.88 6.33
C THR A 721 -14.44 -6.20 7.22
N ILE A 722 -13.99 -5.59 8.31
CA ILE A 722 -14.83 -4.70 9.12
C ILE A 722 -14.66 -3.27 8.66
N ILE A 723 -15.79 -2.58 8.48
CA ILE A 723 -15.83 -1.17 8.11
C ILE A 723 -16.50 -0.41 9.26
N THR A 724 -15.81 0.62 9.79
CA THR A 724 -16.28 1.40 10.93
C THR A 724 -15.97 2.88 10.80
N GLN A 725 -16.70 3.72 11.53
CA GLN A 725 -16.50 5.16 11.58
C GLN A 725 -15.37 5.56 12.55
N GLY A 726 -15.16 4.79 13.59
CA GLY A 726 -14.15 5.06 14.62
C GLY A 726 -13.60 3.83 15.30
N ILE A 727 -12.34 3.90 15.69
CA ILE A 727 -11.65 2.79 16.35
C ILE A 727 -12.25 2.43 17.71
N ASN A 728 -12.80 3.42 18.43
CA ASN A 728 -13.36 3.20 19.77
C ASN A 728 -14.55 2.23 19.77
N GLU A 729 -15.31 2.17 18.67
CA GLU A 729 -16.41 1.22 18.51
C GLU A 729 -15.90 -0.23 18.60
N ILE A 730 -14.72 -0.47 18.06
CA ILE A 730 -14.05 -1.79 18.10
C ILE A 730 -13.36 -2.00 19.44
N VAL A 731 -12.56 -1.04 19.91
CA VAL A 731 -11.76 -1.17 21.16
C VAL A 731 -12.64 -1.44 22.36
N ASN A 732 -13.81 -0.79 22.42
CA ASN A 732 -14.75 -0.95 23.55
C ASN A 732 -15.57 -2.25 23.47
N SER A 733 -15.50 -3.00 22.36
CA SER A 733 -16.17 -4.29 22.24
C SER A 733 -15.41 -5.41 22.97
N LYS A 734 -16.11 -6.46 23.42
CA LYS A 734 -15.49 -7.63 24.06
C LYS A 734 -14.44 -8.32 23.18
N ILE A 735 -14.64 -8.27 21.86
CA ILE A 735 -13.79 -8.93 20.86
C ILE A 735 -12.84 -7.96 20.14
N GLY A 736 -12.78 -6.71 20.57
CA GLY A 736 -12.01 -5.66 19.88
C GLY A 736 -10.53 -6.01 19.74
N SER A 737 -9.92 -6.54 20.80
CA SER A 737 -8.52 -6.99 20.75
C SER A 737 -8.32 -8.12 19.74
N ALA A 738 -9.24 -9.08 19.67
CA ALA A 738 -9.17 -10.19 18.72
C ALA A 738 -9.31 -9.70 17.27
N ILE A 739 -10.21 -8.74 16.98
CA ILE A 739 -10.40 -8.14 15.67
C ILE A 739 -9.13 -7.40 15.24
N ILE A 740 -8.59 -6.53 16.10
CA ILE A 740 -7.41 -5.72 15.80
C ILE A 740 -6.20 -6.60 15.52
N THR A 741 -5.98 -7.61 16.36
CA THR A 741 -4.84 -8.53 16.22
C THR A 741 -4.96 -9.41 14.96
N ASN A 742 -6.18 -9.88 14.65
CA ASN A 742 -6.41 -10.73 13.48
C ASN A 742 -6.71 -9.95 12.19
N SER A 743 -6.57 -8.62 12.18
CA SER A 743 -6.66 -7.80 10.96
C SER A 743 -5.26 -7.49 10.44
N GLY A 744 -4.77 -8.28 9.49
CA GLY A 744 -3.44 -8.12 8.89
C GLY A 744 -3.32 -6.85 8.04
N THR A 745 -4.44 -6.39 7.46
CA THR A 745 -4.50 -5.15 6.67
C THR A 745 -5.39 -4.13 7.35
N LYS A 746 -4.86 -2.92 7.56
CA LYS A 746 -5.59 -1.78 8.14
C LYS A 746 -5.60 -0.63 7.14
N ILE A 747 -6.79 -0.21 6.71
CA ILE A 747 -7.00 0.89 5.78
C ILE A 747 -7.58 2.05 6.57
N ILE A 748 -6.84 3.15 6.67
CA ILE A 748 -7.21 4.32 7.46
C ILE A 748 -7.43 5.49 6.51
N LEU A 749 -8.67 5.98 6.46
CA LEU A 749 -9.03 7.13 5.67
C LEU A 749 -8.71 8.43 6.42
N ARG A 750 -8.93 9.55 5.75
CA ARG A 750 -8.67 10.88 6.30
C ARG A 750 -9.41 11.13 7.61
N HIS A 751 -8.66 11.54 8.64
CA HIS A 751 -9.20 12.01 9.92
C HIS A 751 -8.94 13.52 10.05
N ILE A 752 -9.99 14.29 10.25
CA ILE A 752 -9.92 15.75 10.38
C ILE A 752 -9.82 16.13 11.87
N ASN A 753 -10.52 15.40 12.74
CA ASN A 753 -10.53 15.69 14.17
C ASN A 753 -9.25 15.12 14.83
N PRO A 754 -8.43 15.98 15.50
CA PRO A 754 -7.21 15.55 16.16
C PRO A 754 -7.43 14.49 17.24
N ASP A 755 -8.56 14.55 17.98
CA ASP A 755 -8.84 13.60 19.06
C ASP A 755 -9.15 12.21 18.50
N SER A 756 -9.94 12.12 17.43
CA SER A 756 -10.22 10.85 16.76
C SER A 756 -8.96 10.24 16.14
N LEU A 757 -8.05 11.09 15.68
CA LEU A 757 -6.77 10.67 15.14
C LEU A 757 -5.84 10.13 16.24
N ALA A 758 -5.73 10.82 17.38
CA ALA A 758 -4.90 10.38 18.50
C ALA A 758 -5.34 9.01 19.05
N GLN A 759 -6.62 8.71 19.00
CA GLN A 759 -7.20 7.43 19.46
C GLN A 759 -6.79 6.23 18.61
N LEU A 760 -6.26 6.43 17.38
CA LEU A 760 -5.81 5.35 16.51
C LEU A 760 -4.47 4.76 16.93
N GLN A 761 -3.59 5.58 17.53
CA GLN A 761 -2.17 5.24 17.69
C GLN A 761 -1.95 3.98 18.53
N ALA A 762 -2.39 3.99 19.76
CA ALA A 762 -2.12 2.90 20.68
C ALA A 762 -2.84 1.59 20.31
N PRO A 763 -4.15 1.58 19.95
CA PRO A 763 -4.84 0.33 19.63
C PRO A 763 -4.30 -0.33 18.34
N LEU A 764 -3.89 0.45 17.34
CA LEU A 764 -3.41 -0.07 16.07
C LEU A 764 -1.90 -0.27 16.02
N GLY A 765 -1.18 0.06 17.09
CA GLY A 765 0.26 -0.04 17.15
C GLY A 765 0.96 0.84 16.09
N LEU A 766 0.49 2.10 15.95
CA LEU A 766 1.04 3.03 14.97
C LEU A 766 2.23 3.78 15.52
N THR A 767 3.30 3.87 14.73
CA THR A 767 4.46 4.70 15.03
C THR A 767 4.12 6.19 14.92
N GLY A 768 4.94 7.05 15.51
CA GLY A 768 4.75 8.50 15.38
C GLY A 768 4.79 8.96 13.92
N HIS A 769 5.65 8.35 13.12
CA HIS A 769 5.75 8.64 11.69
C HIS A 769 4.53 8.16 10.89
N GLU A 770 4.00 6.98 11.18
CA GLU A 770 2.75 6.50 10.57
C GLU A 770 1.57 7.44 10.91
N MET A 771 1.55 7.98 12.12
CA MET A 771 0.56 9.00 12.50
C MET A 771 0.71 10.27 11.66
N ASP A 772 1.93 10.70 11.34
CA ASP A 772 2.16 11.86 10.48
C ASP A 772 1.78 11.56 9.03
N LEU A 773 2.00 10.34 8.54
CA LEU A 773 1.49 9.90 7.22
C LEU A 773 -0.05 9.96 7.18
N ILE A 774 -0.74 9.48 8.21
CA ILE A 774 -2.21 9.53 8.29
C ILE A 774 -2.71 10.98 8.32
N LYS A 775 -2.06 11.88 9.07
CA LYS A 775 -2.40 13.32 9.07
C LYS A 775 -2.23 13.95 7.68
N SER A 776 -1.26 13.48 6.91
CA SER A 776 -0.96 14.02 5.58
C SER A 776 -1.93 13.56 4.49
N VAL A 777 -2.84 12.62 4.79
CA VAL A 777 -3.84 12.07 3.85
C VAL A 777 -4.77 13.17 3.34
N ARG A 778 -4.90 13.28 2.01
CA ARG A 778 -5.72 14.30 1.32
C ARG A 778 -6.86 13.64 0.57
N ALA A 779 -7.94 14.38 0.40
CA ALA A 779 -9.04 13.99 -0.47
C ALA A 779 -9.36 15.17 -1.41
N THR A 780 -9.37 14.91 -2.70
CA THR A 780 -9.81 15.82 -3.76
C THR A 780 -10.99 15.17 -4.50
N ASP A 781 -11.60 15.88 -5.43
CA ASP A 781 -12.72 15.33 -6.20
C ASP A 781 -12.34 14.10 -7.05
N HIS A 782 -11.08 14.01 -7.48
CA HIS A 782 -10.60 12.95 -8.40
C HIS A 782 -9.63 11.96 -7.74
N LEU A 783 -9.05 12.31 -6.61
CA LEU A 783 -8.04 11.49 -5.93
C LEU A 783 -8.37 11.41 -4.44
N ARG A 784 -8.52 10.20 -3.91
CA ARG A 784 -8.79 9.96 -2.50
C ARG A 784 -7.67 9.15 -1.90
N GLU A 785 -6.84 9.83 -1.11
CA GLU A 785 -5.76 9.17 -0.38
C GLU A 785 -6.29 8.46 0.86
N PHE A 786 -5.60 7.40 1.24
CA PHE A 786 -5.77 6.67 2.50
C PHE A 786 -4.46 5.96 2.85
N PHE A 787 -4.30 5.69 4.12
CA PHE A 787 -3.14 4.98 4.64
C PHE A 787 -3.45 3.49 4.73
N ILE A 788 -2.55 2.63 4.26
CA ILE A 788 -2.61 1.18 4.42
C ILE A 788 -1.46 0.75 5.31
N LYS A 789 -1.77 -0.04 6.36
CA LYS A 789 -0.79 -0.77 7.16
C LYS A 789 -0.98 -2.27 6.93
N GLN A 790 0.10 -2.95 6.56
CA GLN A 790 0.18 -4.41 6.42
C GLN A 790 1.36 -4.95 7.20
N GLY A 791 1.09 -5.64 8.31
CA GLY A 791 2.12 -6.04 9.24
C GLY A 791 2.85 -4.83 9.83
N ASP A 792 4.15 -4.75 9.63
CA ASP A 792 5.04 -3.67 10.04
C ASP A 792 5.16 -2.52 9.02
N LYS A 793 4.61 -2.69 7.82
CA LYS A 793 4.72 -1.71 6.73
C LYS A 793 3.47 -0.85 6.62
N GLY A 794 3.68 0.45 6.56
CA GLY A 794 2.62 1.44 6.38
C GLY A 794 2.94 2.42 5.24
N LYS A 795 1.95 2.70 4.36
CA LYS A 795 2.13 3.58 3.21
C LYS A 795 0.83 4.28 2.82
N VAL A 796 0.95 5.46 2.23
CA VAL A 796 -0.20 6.20 1.69
C VAL A 796 -0.38 5.87 0.22
N PHE A 797 -1.59 5.46 -0.11
CA PHE A 797 -2.06 5.23 -1.46
C PHE A 797 -3.28 6.08 -1.75
N ALA A 798 -3.67 6.11 -2.99
CA ALA A 798 -4.89 6.78 -3.41
C ALA A 798 -5.70 5.92 -4.37
N LEU A 799 -6.99 6.19 -4.43
CA LEU A 799 -7.87 5.71 -5.49
C LEU A 799 -8.07 6.81 -6.53
N GLU A 800 -7.82 6.45 -7.76
CA GLU A 800 -8.21 7.20 -8.94
C GLU A 800 -9.05 6.28 -9.82
N ALA A 801 -10.31 6.64 -10.04
CA ALA A 801 -11.25 5.84 -10.81
C ALA A 801 -11.39 6.36 -12.23
N SER A 802 -11.61 5.45 -13.19
CA SER A 802 -12.07 5.85 -14.52
C SER A 802 -13.44 6.54 -14.40
N PRO A 803 -13.83 7.40 -15.37
CA PRO A 803 -15.15 8.04 -15.34
C PRO A 803 -16.32 7.06 -15.22
N GLN A 804 -16.19 5.86 -15.80
CA GLN A 804 -17.18 4.80 -15.72
C GLN A 804 -17.27 4.20 -14.30
N LEU A 805 -16.13 3.98 -13.67
CA LEU A 805 -16.09 3.48 -12.30
C LEU A 805 -16.58 4.55 -11.31
N ASP A 806 -16.19 5.81 -11.50
CA ASP A 806 -16.67 6.94 -10.69
C ASP A 806 -18.21 7.05 -10.75
N ALA A 807 -18.81 6.81 -11.93
CA ALA A 807 -20.27 6.87 -12.13
C ALA A 807 -21.02 5.90 -11.20
N ILE A 808 -20.54 4.67 -11.03
CA ILE A 808 -21.21 3.68 -10.16
C ILE A 808 -20.87 3.84 -8.67
N LEU A 809 -19.75 4.50 -8.37
CA LEU A 809 -19.31 4.74 -7.00
C LEU A 809 -19.84 6.05 -6.41
N THR A 810 -20.44 6.92 -7.22
CA THR A 810 -20.89 8.24 -6.75
C THR A 810 -21.90 8.14 -5.61
N SER A 811 -21.68 8.91 -4.56
CA SER A 811 -22.60 9.06 -3.44
C SER A 811 -23.52 10.29 -3.58
N LYS A 812 -23.32 11.13 -4.61
CA LYS A 812 -24.12 12.34 -4.84
C LYS A 812 -25.55 11.96 -5.25
N PRO A 813 -26.58 12.34 -4.49
CA PRO A 813 -27.95 11.87 -4.73
C PRO A 813 -28.45 12.15 -6.15
N PHE A 814 -28.11 13.31 -6.69
CA PHE A 814 -28.51 13.71 -8.02
C PHE A 814 -27.89 12.81 -9.12
N GLU A 815 -26.59 12.55 -9.04
CA GLU A 815 -25.88 11.66 -9.96
C GLU A 815 -26.43 10.23 -9.87
N ARG A 816 -26.68 9.73 -8.64
CA ARG A 816 -27.29 8.40 -8.40
C ARG A 816 -28.68 8.27 -9.05
N ASN A 817 -29.53 9.30 -8.87
CA ASN A 817 -30.88 9.28 -9.44
C ASN A 817 -30.84 9.28 -10.96
N HIS A 818 -29.94 10.04 -11.58
CA HIS A 818 -29.77 10.05 -13.03
C HIS A 818 -29.29 8.69 -13.55
N LEU A 819 -28.24 8.11 -12.93
CA LEU A 819 -27.76 6.77 -13.30
C LEU A 819 -28.87 5.72 -13.16
N ASN A 820 -29.63 5.74 -12.05
CA ASN A 820 -30.75 4.81 -11.84
C ASN A 820 -31.85 4.98 -12.89
N SER A 821 -32.11 6.21 -13.36
CA SER A 821 -33.05 6.45 -14.45
C SER A 821 -32.56 5.86 -15.76
N LEU A 822 -31.29 5.99 -16.08
CA LEU A 822 -30.67 5.39 -17.26
C LEU A 822 -30.68 3.85 -17.18
N ILE A 823 -30.34 3.27 -16.02
CA ILE A 823 -30.43 1.82 -15.80
C ILE A 823 -31.84 1.31 -16.07
N LYS A 824 -32.86 1.95 -15.50
CA LYS A 824 -34.27 1.60 -15.75
C LYS A 824 -34.65 1.75 -17.21
N PHE A 825 -34.21 2.81 -17.87
CA PHE A 825 -34.49 3.03 -19.30
C PHE A 825 -33.92 1.88 -20.15
N TYR A 826 -32.64 1.53 -19.96
CA TYR A 826 -32.04 0.46 -20.75
C TYR A 826 -32.55 -0.93 -20.40
N GLN A 827 -33.01 -1.16 -19.16
CA GLN A 827 -33.69 -2.40 -18.78
C GLN A 827 -35.08 -2.55 -19.40
N GLN A 828 -35.79 -1.44 -19.65
CA GLN A 828 -37.17 -1.48 -20.19
C GLN A 828 -37.24 -1.46 -21.71
N THR A 829 -36.26 -0.90 -22.40
CA THR A 829 -36.35 -0.64 -23.83
C THR A 829 -35.84 -1.77 -24.72
N ASN A 830 -35.16 -2.78 -24.20
CA ASN A 830 -34.50 -3.85 -24.99
C ASN A 830 -33.61 -3.31 -26.13
N LYS A 831 -33.17 -2.06 -26.04
CA LYS A 831 -32.39 -1.36 -27.07
C LYS A 831 -31.09 -0.87 -26.48
N ARG A 832 -30.03 -0.96 -27.25
CA ARG A 832 -28.75 -0.32 -26.92
C ARG A 832 -28.37 0.72 -27.94
N PRO A 833 -27.63 1.79 -27.57
CA PRO A 833 -27.04 2.66 -28.57
C PRO A 833 -26.10 1.89 -29.47
N LYS A 834 -26.20 2.10 -30.78
CA LYS A 834 -25.17 1.64 -31.71
C LYS A 834 -23.87 2.37 -31.38
N ILE A 835 -22.78 1.63 -31.29
CA ILE A 835 -21.47 2.17 -30.97
C ILE A 835 -20.54 1.91 -32.17
N ASP A 836 -19.84 2.95 -32.61
CA ASP A 836 -18.83 2.86 -33.66
C ASP A 836 -17.57 2.06 -33.18
N PRO A 837 -16.64 1.71 -34.05
CA PRO A 837 -15.41 1.00 -33.68
C PRO A 837 -14.54 1.74 -32.66
N ASP A 838 -14.71 3.07 -32.54
CA ASP A 838 -14.00 3.92 -31.60
C ASP A 838 -14.70 4.02 -30.24
N GLY A 839 -15.84 3.30 -30.06
CA GLY A 839 -16.60 3.27 -28.81
C GLY A 839 -17.52 4.49 -28.59
N ARG A 840 -17.87 5.22 -29.64
CA ARG A 840 -18.78 6.39 -29.58
C ARG A 840 -20.17 6.01 -30.06
N PRO A 841 -21.24 6.61 -29.47
CA PRO A 841 -22.58 6.43 -29.96
C PRO A 841 -22.72 6.92 -31.43
N VAL A 842 -23.26 6.10 -32.30
CA VAL A 842 -23.68 6.51 -33.64
C VAL A 842 -24.89 7.41 -33.49
N LEU A 843 -24.81 8.63 -34.04
CA LEU A 843 -25.90 9.59 -33.99
C LEU A 843 -26.72 9.55 -35.29
N ALA A 844 -28.04 9.58 -35.15
CA ALA A 844 -28.96 9.82 -36.25
C ALA A 844 -28.81 11.27 -36.79
N PRO A 845 -29.32 11.58 -37.99
CA PRO A 845 -29.21 12.94 -38.57
C PRO A 845 -29.78 14.08 -37.71
N ASP A 846 -30.66 13.74 -36.78
CA ASP A 846 -31.24 14.68 -35.81
C ASP A 846 -30.42 14.88 -34.54
N GLY A 847 -29.26 14.20 -34.45
CA GLY A 847 -28.36 14.26 -33.31
C GLY A 847 -28.73 13.32 -32.15
N THR A 848 -29.74 12.50 -32.31
CA THR A 848 -30.12 11.48 -31.30
C THR A 848 -29.31 10.19 -31.49
N PRO A 849 -28.97 9.43 -30.43
CA PRO A 849 -28.32 8.15 -30.58
C PRO A 849 -29.15 7.14 -31.36
N GLU A 850 -28.57 6.48 -32.36
CA GLU A 850 -29.19 5.32 -33.01
C GLU A 850 -29.16 4.13 -32.05
N TYR A 851 -30.25 3.33 -32.03
CA TYR A 851 -30.39 2.16 -31.19
C TYR A 851 -30.49 0.87 -32.03
N GLU A 852 -29.90 -0.20 -31.53
CA GLU A 852 -30.09 -1.55 -32.05
C GLU A 852 -30.80 -2.43 -31.02
N GLU A 853 -31.55 -3.42 -31.47
CA GLU A 853 -32.17 -4.40 -30.59
C GLU A 853 -31.13 -5.34 -29.98
N VAL A 854 -31.21 -5.57 -28.66
CA VAL A 854 -30.28 -6.40 -27.93
C VAL A 854 -31.01 -7.62 -27.36
N LYS A 855 -30.42 -8.79 -27.54
CA LYS A 855 -30.94 -10.05 -26.96
C LYS A 855 -30.71 -10.11 -25.43
N VAL A 856 -29.71 -9.38 -24.91
CA VAL A 856 -29.35 -9.33 -23.50
C VAL A 856 -29.12 -7.87 -23.11
N GLN A 857 -29.76 -7.40 -22.03
CA GLN A 857 -29.60 -6.05 -21.51
C GLN A 857 -28.23 -5.91 -20.82
N ARG A 858 -27.50 -4.88 -21.18
CA ARG A 858 -26.17 -4.60 -20.61
C ARG A 858 -26.21 -3.26 -19.89
N LEU A 859 -25.91 -3.30 -18.59
CA LEU A 859 -25.88 -2.08 -17.76
C LEU A 859 -24.71 -1.14 -18.07
N ASP A 860 -23.65 -1.62 -18.68
CA ASP A 860 -22.52 -0.82 -19.14
C ASP A 860 -22.96 0.33 -20.08
N TYR A 861 -24.04 0.17 -20.87
CA TYR A 861 -24.59 1.25 -21.71
C TYR A 861 -25.15 2.41 -20.88
N ALA A 862 -25.83 2.12 -19.79
CA ALA A 862 -26.31 3.18 -18.87
C ALA A 862 -25.15 3.96 -18.28
N VAL A 863 -24.05 3.29 -17.94
CA VAL A 863 -22.84 3.91 -17.41
C VAL A 863 -22.15 4.77 -18.46
N GLU A 864 -22.00 4.29 -19.70
CA GLU A 864 -21.41 5.10 -20.78
C GLU A 864 -22.25 6.35 -21.08
N GLN A 865 -23.58 6.21 -21.16
CA GLN A 865 -24.47 7.35 -21.37
C GLN A 865 -24.38 8.37 -20.21
N PHE A 866 -24.30 7.89 -18.97
CA PHE A 866 -24.11 8.76 -17.82
C PHE A 866 -22.82 9.56 -17.92
N VAL A 867 -21.70 8.90 -18.30
CA VAL A 867 -20.40 9.57 -18.46
C VAL A 867 -20.48 10.64 -19.56
N GLU A 868 -21.15 10.34 -20.66
CA GLU A 868 -21.34 11.28 -21.75
C GLU A 868 -22.22 12.48 -21.34
N ASP A 869 -23.33 12.22 -20.66
CA ASP A 869 -24.21 13.27 -20.14
C ASP A 869 -23.49 14.19 -19.14
N LYS A 870 -22.62 13.60 -18.30
CA LYS A 870 -21.77 14.36 -17.38
C LYS A 870 -20.77 15.24 -18.12
N ARG A 871 -20.11 14.74 -19.16
CA ARG A 871 -19.19 15.53 -20.03
C ARG A 871 -19.89 16.66 -20.74
N ASN A 872 -21.09 16.43 -21.21
CA ASN A 872 -21.89 17.41 -21.95
C ASN A 872 -22.65 18.41 -21.05
N GLY A 873 -22.45 18.36 -19.71
CA GLY A 873 -23.10 19.25 -18.76
C GLY A 873 -24.61 19.05 -18.65
N LYS A 874 -25.15 17.93 -19.12
CA LYS A 874 -26.60 17.60 -19.04
C LYS A 874 -27.03 17.20 -17.63
N LEU A 875 -26.10 16.90 -16.75
CA LEU A 875 -26.35 16.69 -15.33
C LEU A 875 -26.57 18.09 -14.70
N GLY A 876 -27.82 18.55 -14.69
CA GLY A 876 -28.20 19.84 -14.12
C GLY A 876 -28.11 19.86 -12.60
N GLY A 877 -26.96 20.22 -12.08
CA GLY A 877 -26.72 20.49 -10.67
C GLY A 877 -25.67 21.58 -10.56
N LYS A 878 -26.16 22.84 -10.43
CA LYS A 878 -25.30 23.92 -9.97
C LYS A 878 -25.09 23.82 -8.49
#